data_98064bc5bad2081640471a6ea36d2b77
#
_entry.id   98064bc5bad2081640471a6ea36d2b77
#
_cell.length_a   1.000
_cell.length_b   1.000
_cell.length_c   1.000
_cell.angle_alpha   90.00
_cell.angle_beta   90.00
_cell.angle_gamma   90.00
#
_symmetry.space_group_name_H-M   'P 1'
#
loop_
_entity.id
_entity.type
_entity.pdbx_description
1 polymer ?
#
loop_
_entity_poly.entity_id
_entity_poly.type
_entity_poly.pdbx_seq_one_letter_code
_entity_poly.pdbx_strand_id
1 'polypeptide(L)'
;MYRYTPYHRPSAAGKLIRCWRGLLMLLLLLLLSSCSTKNNTGRSRWWHAFNARYNTYYNGSLAFIDGSEEKENGNKDNFTEMIPLYTVGNKSSVDLGKANFDRAIEKAEKAIKLHSIKKRPEWKKSRRKNAKDVEWLSRREYNPFIWKAWLLMGKSQFQTGKFDEAAATFSYMSRLYATQPAINGIARAWLAKSYVELDWLYDAEDVITKMKRDTMHYRARADWDYTLADFHIRSKQYAEAVPYLKKVIKHEKRRKQKAREWYLMGQLQAELGNRTEAYKAFGHVVRLNPPYQLEFNARIAQTEVMAGQRSKQMIRKLKRMAASDKNLEYLDQVYYAIGNIHLLQKDTVQAIAAYEKGNEKATRSGIEKGVLLLHLGNLYWQMEKYSDAKRCYGEAIGLLDKERPDYEELDHRSKVLDELVPHTEAVHLQDSLQQLAAMNEADRNKAIDRVIEALIKKEKEEKRKQQEAEAEQQLQKQGAVGNRTNQRQNTTQTQNQQKDNKGGGFYFYNPMTVNQGKTAFQQQWGKRENVDDWQRSNRTVVNLASPSDEQQADSELAAADSTAIADSIDAPKPDKEQAEADSAANDPHKREYYLAQIPFTEEQKAASDDIIKEGLFNAGVIFKDKLDNLRLSEKSLLRLTGQYADYAKNDEAWYHLFLLYSRLGMKEKAADCLLQLQSSYPESQWTLLLSNPYFEENARFGVQIEDSIYTATYQAFKDNRFDEVMANVQLSEERFPMGANRPKFVFVEGLSLLNQGEVDSALVRMKTVVEKYPDNEVSPIAGMIVKGVQEGRTIHGGKFDIGDVWSRWTVQTASADSASTDTLSVERNTNYIFLLAYQPDSVNANQLLYEMAKYNFTNFMVRNFEIATDYDGGIARMLISGFLSYDEALQYARKLYADAGIQELLHACRRVIISEANLKLLGTRYSYNDYELFFEEQLAPIQITDEQLLTIPATIEQRDPEEEASEEGEEEGNDGNESIGGNQDAPIEDGFDFDEDFYR
;
A
#
# COMPACT_ATOMS: atom_id res chain seq x y z
N MET A 1 -75.63 -56.23 -20.93
CA MET A 1 -74.90 -55.94 -22.21
C MET A 1 -73.40 -55.72 -21.89
N TYR A 2 -72.64 -56.78 -22.04
CA TYR A 2 -71.15 -56.71 -21.91
C TYR A 2 -70.57 -56.52 -23.27
N ARG A 3 -69.77 -55.41 -23.47
CA ARG A 3 -68.97 -55.25 -24.70
C ARG A 3 -67.59 -55.83 -24.46
N TYR A 4 -67.26 -56.89 -25.17
CA TYR A 4 -65.86 -57.37 -25.33
C TYR A 4 -65.05 -56.44 -26.16
N THR A 5 -63.91 -55.97 -25.59
CA THR A 5 -62.88 -55.37 -26.36
C THR A 5 -61.85 -56.43 -26.76
N PRO A 6 -61.41 -56.45 -28.05
CA PRO A 6 -60.48 -57.49 -28.47
C PRO A 6 -59.03 -57.05 -28.06
N TYR A 7 -58.35 -57.98 -27.43
CA TYR A 7 -56.94 -57.88 -27.09
C TYR A 7 -56.13 -58.01 -28.38
N HIS A 8 -55.55 -56.85 -28.87
CA HIS A 8 -54.58 -56.92 -29.97
C HIS A 8 -53.22 -57.39 -29.41
N ARG A 9 -52.84 -58.60 -29.75
CA ARG A 9 -51.47 -59.09 -29.59
C ARG A 9 -50.56 -58.34 -30.49
N PRO A 10 -49.44 -57.68 -29.97
CA PRO A 10 -48.50 -57.01 -30.82
C PRO A 10 -47.87 -58.01 -31.78
N SER A 11 -47.78 -57.62 -33.03
CA SER A 11 -47.22 -58.44 -34.10
C SER A 11 -45.72 -58.72 -33.86
N ALA A 12 -45.23 -59.86 -34.31
CA ALA A 12 -43.84 -60.28 -34.11
C ALA A 12 -42.80 -59.22 -34.62
N ALA A 13 -43.18 -58.44 -35.64
CA ALA A 13 -42.43 -57.35 -36.18
C ALA A 13 -42.27 -56.16 -35.15
N GLY A 14 -43.32 -55.85 -34.36
CA GLY A 14 -43.28 -54.81 -33.37
C GLY A 14 -42.37 -55.17 -32.14
N LYS A 15 -42.26 -56.47 -31.84
CA LYS A 15 -41.33 -56.95 -30.79
C LYS A 15 -39.86 -56.89 -31.29
N LEU A 16 -39.62 -57.25 -32.56
CA LEU A 16 -38.29 -57.14 -33.18
C LEU A 16 -37.79 -55.68 -33.23
N ILE A 17 -38.66 -54.74 -33.60
CA ILE A 17 -38.27 -53.27 -33.61
C ILE A 17 -38.01 -52.75 -32.22
N ARG A 18 -38.73 -53.17 -31.19
CA ARG A 18 -38.46 -52.79 -29.79
C ARG A 18 -37.14 -53.40 -29.28
N CYS A 19 -36.88 -54.69 -29.60
CA CYS A 19 -35.60 -55.32 -29.29
C CYS A 19 -34.41 -54.62 -29.99
N TRP A 20 -34.58 -54.23 -31.26
CA TRP A 20 -33.56 -53.51 -32.02
C TRP A 20 -33.31 -52.12 -31.47
N ARG A 21 -34.36 -51.39 -31.08
CA ARG A 21 -34.23 -50.09 -30.37
C ARG A 21 -33.55 -50.24 -29.01
N GLY A 22 -33.92 -51.28 -28.24
CA GLY A 22 -33.24 -51.60 -26.98
C GLY A 22 -31.78 -51.99 -27.16
N LEU A 23 -31.46 -52.80 -28.20
CA LEU A 23 -30.09 -53.18 -28.57
C LEU A 23 -29.28 -51.94 -29.03
N LEU A 24 -29.89 -51.04 -29.79
CA LEU A 24 -29.30 -49.82 -30.30
C LEU A 24 -29.05 -48.85 -29.14
N MET A 25 -29.98 -48.72 -28.17
CA MET A 25 -29.78 -47.95 -26.93
C MET A 25 -28.71 -48.57 -26.04
N LEU A 26 -28.65 -49.88 -25.90
CA LEU A 26 -27.63 -50.58 -25.12
C LEU A 26 -26.27 -50.45 -25.80
N LEU A 27 -26.19 -50.50 -27.14
CA LEU A 27 -24.97 -50.27 -27.93
C LEU A 27 -24.54 -48.82 -27.82
N LEU A 28 -25.45 -47.83 -27.77
CA LEU A 28 -25.18 -46.43 -27.56
C LEU A 28 -24.63 -46.18 -26.12
N LEU A 29 -25.25 -46.82 -25.11
CA LEU A 29 -24.78 -46.77 -23.72
C LEU A 29 -23.40 -47.43 -23.53
N LEU A 30 -23.16 -48.58 -24.21
CA LEU A 30 -21.85 -49.24 -24.22
C LEU A 30 -20.79 -48.40 -24.96
N LEU A 31 -21.17 -47.62 -25.99
CA LEU A 31 -20.31 -46.69 -26.68
C LEU A 31 -19.96 -45.47 -25.83
N LEU A 32 -20.87 -45.03 -24.96
CA LEU A 32 -20.66 -43.92 -24.02
C LEU A 32 -19.76 -44.31 -22.82
N SER A 33 -19.85 -45.58 -22.34
CA SER A 33 -19.05 -46.06 -21.21
C SER A 33 -17.55 -46.33 -21.56
N SER A 34 -17.18 -46.29 -22.84
CA SER A 34 -15.81 -46.63 -23.31
C SER A 34 -14.86 -45.46 -23.44
N CYS A 35 -15.27 -44.20 -23.10
CA CYS A 35 -14.49 -43.00 -23.27
C CYS A 35 -13.72 -42.60 -21.99
N SER A 36 -12.68 -43.36 -21.66
CA SER A 36 -11.80 -43.03 -20.52
C SER A 36 -10.56 -42.26 -20.99
N THR A 37 -10.12 -41.25 -20.22
CA THR A 37 -8.84 -40.54 -20.41
C THR A 37 -7.62 -41.45 -20.28
N LYS A 38 -7.81 -42.62 -19.62
CA LYS A 38 -6.78 -43.67 -19.50
C LYS A 38 -6.46 -44.35 -20.84
N ASN A 39 -7.35 -44.25 -21.85
CA ASN A 39 -7.19 -44.85 -23.17
C ASN A 39 -7.00 -43.78 -24.26
N ASN A 40 -5.84 -43.77 -24.91
CA ASN A 40 -5.52 -42.81 -25.98
C ASN A 40 -5.95 -43.38 -27.36
N THR A 41 -7.26 -43.35 -27.66
CA THR A 41 -7.80 -43.70 -28.96
C THR A 41 -8.37 -42.49 -29.70
N GLY A 42 -8.57 -42.59 -31.02
CA GLY A 42 -9.19 -41.49 -31.80
C GLY A 42 -10.54 -41.04 -31.26
N ARG A 43 -11.40 -42.02 -30.85
CA ARG A 43 -12.71 -41.74 -30.24
C ARG A 43 -12.57 -41.04 -28.88
N SER A 44 -11.66 -41.49 -28.01
CA SER A 44 -11.42 -40.87 -26.71
C SER A 44 -10.94 -39.40 -26.88
N ARG A 45 -9.96 -39.15 -27.80
CA ARG A 45 -9.49 -37.80 -28.08
C ARG A 45 -10.61 -36.88 -28.58
N TRP A 46 -11.41 -37.35 -29.52
CA TRP A 46 -12.55 -36.59 -30.06
C TRP A 46 -13.58 -36.29 -28.97
N TRP A 47 -14.00 -37.33 -28.20
CA TRP A 47 -14.98 -37.18 -27.12
C TRP A 47 -14.55 -36.20 -26.05
N HIS A 48 -13.33 -36.37 -25.57
CA HIS A 48 -12.82 -35.46 -24.52
C HIS A 48 -12.56 -34.04 -25.06
N ALA A 49 -12.15 -33.88 -26.31
CA ALA A 49 -12.01 -32.56 -26.93
C ALA A 49 -13.38 -31.89 -27.10
N PHE A 50 -14.40 -32.63 -27.54
CA PHE A 50 -15.77 -32.14 -27.70
C PHE A 50 -16.37 -31.69 -26.35
N ASN A 51 -16.33 -32.54 -25.34
CA ASN A 51 -16.87 -32.19 -24.02
C ASN A 51 -16.10 -31.06 -23.33
N ALA A 52 -14.78 -31.05 -23.43
CA ALA A 52 -13.98 -29.93 -22.93
C ALA A 52 -14.40 -28.61 -23.59
N ARG A 53 -14.63 -28.60 -24.92
CA ARG A 53 -14.97 -27.38 -25.66
C ARG A 53 -16.37 -26.86 -25.33
N TYR A 54 -17.38 -27.70 -25.46
CA TYR A 54 -18.80 -27.28 -25.47
C TYR A 54 -19.49 -27.30 -24.10
N ASN A 55 -18.82 -27.77 -23.07
CA ASN A 55 -19.34 -27.76 -21.71
C ASN A 55 -18.50 -26.85 -20.81
N THR A 56 -17.40 -27.34 -20.26
CA THR A 56 -16.61 -26.63 -19.24
C THR A 56 -15.89 -25.38 -19.78
N TYR A 57 -15.18 -25.54 -20.92
CA TYR A 57 -14.44 -24.38 -21.49
C TYR A 57 -15.39 -23.28 -21.98
N TYR A 58 -16.51 -23.61 -22.61
CA TYR A 58 -17.47 -22.63 -23.11
C TYR A 58 -17.98 -21.74 -21.98
N ASN A 59 -18.41 -22.34 -20.86
CA ASN A 59 -18.88 -21.59 -19.71
C ASN A 59 -17.74 -20.76 -19.05
N GLY A 60 -16.51 -21.29 -19.00
CA GLY A 60 -15.35 -20.54 -18.55
C GLY A 60 -15.01 -19.35 -19.46
N SER A 61 -15.16 -19.55 -20.79
CA SER A 61 -14.89 -18.46 -21.74
C SER A 61 -15.92 -17.35 -21.69
N LEU A 62 -17.19 -17.66 -21.44
CA LEU A 62 -18.22 -16.64 -21.20
C LEU A 62 -17.89 -15.83 -19.94
N ALA A 63 -17.58 -16.50 -18.84
CA ALA A 63 -17.18 -15.82 -17.61
C ALA A 63 -15.94 -14.93 -17.82
N PHE A 64 -14.95 -15.37 -18.60
CA PHE A 64 -13.80 -14.54 -18.94
C PHE A 64 -14.19 -13.28 -19.74
N ILE A 65 -15.13 -13.41 -20.69
CA ILE A 65 -15.64 -12.27 -21.46
C ILE A 65 -16.35 -11.29 -20.55
N ASP A 66 -17.29 -11.77 -19.72
CA ASP A 66 -18.05 -10.94 -18.79
C ASP A 66 -17.10 -10.18 -17.84
N GLY A 67 -16.09 -10.88 -17.27
CA GLY A 67 -15.06 -10.26 -16.43
C GLY A 67 -14.20 -9.23 -17.17
N SER A 68 -13.89 -9.50 -18.44
CA SER A 68 -13.12 -8.56 -19.28
C SER A 68 -13.92 -7.31 -19.63
N GLU A 69 -15.23 -7.43 -19.90
CA GLU A 69 -16.12 -6.30 -20.14
C GLU A 69 -16.32 -5.45 -18.87
N GLU A 70 -16.50 -6.11 -17.72
CA GLU A 70 -16.59 -5.42 -16.42
C GLU A 70 -15.31 -4.63 -16.14
N LYS A 71 -14.14 -5.25 -16.33
CA LYS A 71 -12.84 -4.59 -16.18
C LYS A 71 -12.67 -3.43 -17.14
N GLU A 72 -12.99 -3.59 -18.42
CA GLU A 72 -12.86 -2.51 -19.41
C GLU A 72 -13.82 -1.34 -19.14
N ASN A 73 -15.01 -1.61 -18.60
CA ASN A 73 -16.00 -0.58 -18.29
C ASN A 73 -15.71 0.13 -16.96
N GLY A 74 -15.15 -0.57 -15.97
CA GLY A 74 -14.82 -0.03 -14.66
C GLY A 74 -13.42 0.60 -14.55
N ASN A 75 -12.53 0.33 -15.51
CA ASN A 75 -11.16 0.82 -15.49
C ASN A 75 -11.10 2.34 -15.51
N LYS A 76 -10.29 2.91 -14.60
CA LYS A 76 -9.97 4.33 -14.52
C LYS A 76 -8.46 4.49 -14.65
N ASP A 77 -8.02 5.05 -15.78
CA ASP A 77 -6.62 5.35 -16.00
C ASP A 77 -6.20 6.62 -15.25
N ASN A 78 -5.01 6.61 -14.68
CA ASN A 78 -4.35 7.81 -14.15
C ASN A 78 -3.63 8.54 -15.30
N PHE A 79 -4.20 9.65 -15.77
CA PHE A 79 -3.64 10.42 -16.88
C PHE A 79 -2.53 11.38 -16.48
N THR A 80 -2.23 11.50 -15.18
CA THR A 80 -1.10 12.30 -14.69
C THR A 80 0.23 11.56 -14.86
N GLU A 81 0.17 10.26 -15.12
CA GLU A 81 1.31 9.38 -15.35
C GLU A 81 1.21 8.67 -16.70
N MET A 82 2.22 7.91 -17.05
CA MET A 82 2.17 7.06 -18.23
C MET A 82 1.18 5.92 -17.99
N ILE A 83 0.12 5.84 -18.80
CA ILE A 83 -0.88 4.79 -18.62
C ILE A 83 -0.28 3.41 -18.95
N PRO A 84 -0.60 2.35 -18.19
CA PRO A 84 -0.12 1.01 -18.50
C PRO A 84 -0.74 0.48 -19.80
N LEU A 85 -0.02 -0.40 -20.49
CA LEU A 85 -0.50 -1.04 -21.72
C LEU A 85 -1.76 -1.89 -21.44
N TYR A 86 -1.76 -2.62 -20.31
CA TYR A 86 -2.89 -3.42 -19.87
C TYR A 86 -3.66 -2.75 -18.75
N THR A 87 -4.98 -2.90 -18.75
CA THR A 87 -5.85 -2.36 -17.68
C THR A 87 -5.54 -2.96 -16.31
N VAL A 88 -5.04 -4.19 -16.27
CA VAL A 88 -4.65 -4.86 -15.02
C VAL A 88 -3.45 -4.20 -14.33
N GLY A 89 -2.62 -3.48 -15.08
CA GLY A 89 -1.54 -2.66 -14.51
C GLY A 89 -2.02 -1.47 -13.66
N ASN A 90 -3.31 -1.10 -13.74
CA ASN A 90 -3.92 -0.13 -12.84
C ASN A 90 -4.39 -0.83 -11.55
N LYS A 91 -3.84 -0.49 -10.39
CA LYS A 91 -4.20 -1.08 -9.09
C LYS A 91 -5.69 -1.02 -8.80
N SER A 92 -6.35 0.09 -9.12
CA SER A 92 -7.80 0.27 -8.98
C SER A 92 -8.64 -0.67 -9.85
N SER A 93 -8.02 -1.34 -10.82
CA SER A 93 -8.70 -2.23 -11.77
C SER A 93 -8.42 -3.72 -11.52
N VAL A 94 -7.56 -4.08 -10.58
CA VAL A 94 -7.19 -5.49 -10.30
C VAL A 94 -8.41 -6.30 -9.89
N ASP A 95 -9.23 -5.79 -8.97
CA ASP A 95 -10.40 -6.50 -8.43
C ASP A 95 -11.62 -6.47 -9.35
N LEU A 96 -11.60 -5.65 -10.41
CA LEU A 96 -12.71 -5.59 -11.37
C LEU A 96 -12.83 -6.91 -12.16
N GLY A 97 -14.01 -7.49 -12.10
CA GLY A 97 -14.33 -8.77 -12.78
C GLY A 97 -13.75 -10.01 -12.10
N LYS A 98 -13.18 -9.91 -10.88
CA LYS A 98 -12.50 -11.01 -10.16
C LYS A 98 -13.38 -12.27 -10.06
N ALA A 99 -14.62 -12.15 -9.60
CA ALA A 99 -15.53 -13.29 -9.48
C ALA A 99 -15.76 -14.04 -10.81
N ASN A 100 -15.83 -13.28 -11.92
CA ASN A 100 -15.96 -13.85 -13.25
C ASN A 100 -14.66 -14.54 -13.70
N PHE A 101 -13.50 -13.96 -13.42
CA PHE A 101 -12.20 -14.58 -13.74
C PHE A 101 -11.94 -15.82 -12.89
N ASP A 102 -12.27 -15.81 -11.59
CA ASP A 102 -12.13 -16.98 -10.71
C ASP A 102 -13.04 -18.13 -11.20
N ARG A 103 -14.27 -17.82 -11.61
CA ARG A 103 -15.15 -18.80 -12.27
C ARG A 103 -14.56 -19.34 -13.58
N ALA A 104 -13.87 -18.50 -14.36
CA ALA A 104 -13.18 -18.94 -15.57
C ALA A 104 -12.01 -19.89 -15.25
N ILE A 105 -11.24 -19.61 -14.19
CA ILE A 105 -10.17 -20.48 -13.67
C ILE A 105 -10.75 -21.83 -13.25
N GLU A 106 -11.77 -21.85 -12.39
CA GLU A 106 -12.42 -23.09 -11.93
C GLU A 106 -12.90 -23.97 -13.10
N LYS A 107 -13.57 -23.36 -14.11
CA LYS A 107 -14.03 -24.11 -15.28
C LYS A 107 -12.88 -24.60 -16.16
N ALA A 108 -11.78 -23.82 -16.28
CA ALA A 108 -10.60 -24.24 -17.01
C ALA A 108 -9.89 -25.41 -16.32
N GLU A 109 -9.72 -25.36 -15.01
CA GLU A 109 -9.17 -26.45 -14.17
C GLU A 109 -10.02 -27.71 -14.29
N LYS A 110 -11.35 -27.58 -14.19
CA LYS A 110 -12.27 -28.70 -14.37
C LYS A 110 -12.12 -29.33 -15.75
N ALA A 111 -11.97 -28.52 -16.81
CA ALA A 111 -11.73 -29.03 -18.17
C ALA A 111 -10.39 -29.79 -18.25
N ILE A 112 -9.34 -29.27 -17.67
CA ILE A 112 -8.01 -29.90 -17.64
C ILE A 112 -8.07 -31.22 -16.87
N LYS A 113 -8.63 -31.22 -15.65
CA LYS A 113 -8.73 -32.38 -14.76
C LYS A 113 -9.52 -33.54 -15.40
N LEU A 114 -10.64 -33.23 -16.07
CA LEU A 114 -11.55 -34.25 -16.62
C LEU A 114 -11.17 -34.73 -18.02
N HIS A 115 -10.45 -33.92 -18.81
CA HIS A 115 -10.31 -34.19 -20.24
C HIS A 115 -8.87 -34.25 -20.76
N SER A 116 -7.86 -34.10 -19.89
CA SER A 116 -6.45 -34.28 -20.26
C SER A 116 -6.15 -35.74 -20.57
N ILE A 117 -5.43 -35.98 -21.66
CA ILE A 117 -5.03 -37.34 -22.14
C ILE A 117 -3.49 -37.38 -22.22
N LYS A 118 -2.86 -37.86 -21.15
CA LYS A 118 -1.40 -37.93 -21.03
C LYS A 118 -0.79 -39.25 -21.51
N LYS A 119 -1.62 -40.30 -21.59
CA LYS A 119 -1.18 -41.65 -22.00
C LYS A 119 -0.74 -41.64 -23.46
N ARG A 120 0.51 -42.13 -23.73
CA ARG A 120 1.04 -42.26 -25.09
C ARG A 120 0.17 -43.27 -25.90
N PRO A 121 -0.18 -42.94 -27.16
CA PRO A 121 -0.94 -43.87 -28.01
C PRO A 121 -0.13 -45.07 -28.39
N GLU A 122 -0.80 -46.20 -28.55
CA GLU A 122 -0.20 -47.44 -29.05
C GLU A 122 0.17 -47.31 -30.54
N TRP A 123 1.38 -47.70 -30.88
CA TRP A 123 1.84 -47.67 -32.25
C TRP A 123 2.01 -49.11 -32.81
N LYS A 124 1.38 -49.38 -33.97
CA LYS A 124 1.54 -50.68 -34.62
C LYS A 124 2.98 -50.87 -35.11
N LYS A 125 3.67 -51.93 -34.63
CA LYS A 125 5.10 -52.21 -34.94
C LYS A 125 5.36 -52.34 -36.42
N SER A 126 4.36 -52.75 -37.20
CA SER A 126 4.44 -52.91 -38.66
C SER A 126 4.43 -51.61 -39.46
N ARG A 127 4.07 -50.47 -38.86
CA ARG A 127 3.99 -49.18 -39.53
C ARG A 127 5.28 -48.36 -39.32
N ARG A 128 5.95 -47.99 -40.42
CA ARG A 128 7.08 -47.06 -40.44
C ARG A 128 6.62 -45.69 -39.92
N LYS A 129 7.42 -45.05 -39.09
CA LYS A 129 7.14 -43.70 -38.55
C LYS A 129 7.72 -42.67 -39.49
N ASN A 130 6.93 -41.69 -39.88
CA ASN A 130 7.42 -40.48 -40.55
C ASN A 130 7.75 -39.40 -39.51
N ALA A 131 8.30 -38.26 -39.92
CA ALA A 131 8.68 -37.17 -39.02
C ALA A 131 7.49 -36.63 -38.20
N LYS A 132 6.29 -36.54 -38.84
CA LYS A 132 5.06 -36.10 -38.14
C LYS A 132 4.58 -37.12 -37.11
N ASP A 133 4.75 -38.43 -37.41
CA ASP A 133 4.39 -39.49 -36.45
C ASP A 133 5.32 -39.47 -35.23
N VAL A 134 6.62 -39.17 -35.44
CA VAL A 134 7.62 -39.06 -34.38
C VAL A 134 7.29 -37.85 -33.49
N GLU A 135 7.01 -36.68 -34.10
CA GLU A 135 6.58 -35.48 -33.38
C GLU A 135 5.29 -35.76 -32.58
N TRP A 136 4.28 -36.34 -33.20
CA TRP A 136 3.02 -36.65 -32.55
C TRP A 136 3.21 -37.62 -31.36
N LEU A 137 4.04 -38.64 -31.51
CA LEU A 137 4.34 -39.60 -30.43
C LEU A 137 5.23 -39.03 -29.33
N SER A 138 5.91 -37.93 -29.57
CA SER A 138 6.70 -37.20 -28.56
C SER A 138 5.88 -36.22 -27.73
N ARG A 139 4.63 -35.96 -28.09
CA ARG A 139 3.73 -35.09 -27.33
C ARG A 139 3.53 -35.63 -25.91
N ARG A 140 3.34 -34.71 -24.95
CA ARG A 140 3.01 -35.02 -23.56
C ARG A 140 1.49 -34.91 -23.27
N GLU A 141 0.75 -34.21 -24.13
CA GLU A 141 -0.69 -34.07 -24.10
C GLU A 141 -1.28 -34.40 -25.49
N TYR A 142 -2.30 -35.21 -25.52
CA TYR A 142 -2.90 -35.73 -26.76
C TYR A 142 -4.35 -35.26 -27.00
N ASN A 143 -4.99 -34.60 -26.01
CA ASN A 143 -6.23 -33.91 -26.28
C ASN A 143 -5.96 -32.64 -27.10
N PRO A 144 -6.46 -32.53 -28.35
CA PRO A 144 -6.14 -31.40 -29.22
C PRO A 144 -6.71 -30.06 -28.75
N PHE A 145 -7.67 -30.05 -27.82
CA PHE A 145 -8.34 -28.84 -27.38
C PHE A 145 -7.84 -28.29 -26.03
N ILE A 146 -7.31 -29.12 -25.13
CA ILE A 146 -7.01 -28.78 -23.75
C ILE A 146 -6.03 -27.62 -23.58
N TRP A 147 -5.15 -27.36 -24.56
CA TRP A 147 -4.27 -26.20 -24.52
C TRP A 147 -5.00 -24.86 -24.42
N LYS A 148 -6.25 -24.76 -24.95
CA LYS A 148 -7.10 -23.57 -24.80
C LYS A 148 -7.58 -23.38 -23.35
N ALA A 149 -7.83 -24.48 -22.62
CA ALA A 149 -8.17 -24.40 -21.21
C ALA A 149 -6.98 -23.92 -20.35
N TRP A 150 -5.76 -24.42 -20.64
CA TRP A 150 -4.53 -23.92 -20.02
C TRP A 150 -4.33 -22.41 -20.28
N LEU A 151 -4.52 -22.00 -21.54
CA LEU A 151 -4.41 -20.59 -21.93
C LEU A 151 -5.46 -19.72 -21.24
N LEU A 152 -6.71 -20.20 -21.14
CA LEU A 152 -7.80 -19.49 -20.46
C LEU A 152 -7.48 -19.31 -18.98
N MET A 153 -7.02 -20.36 -18.29
CA MET A 153 -6.62 -20.34 -16.90
C MET A 153 -5.54 -19.28 -16.66
N GLY A 154 -4.41 -19.37 -17.37
CA GLY A 154 -3.33 -18.40 -17.21
C GLY A 154 -3.73 -16.96 -17.55
N LYS A 155 -4.57 -16.77 -18.60
CA LYS A 155 -5.10 -15.43 -18.92
C LYS A 155 -6.01 -14.88 -17.81
N SER A 156 -6.84 -15.74 -17.18
CA SER A 156 -7.71 -15.33 -16.08
C SER A 156 -6.90 -14.97 -14.84
N GLN A 157 -5.87 -15.77 -14.49
CA GLN A 157 -4.93 -15.47 -13.42
C GLN A 157 -4.21 -14.14 -13.68
N PHE A 158 -3.75 -13.90 -14.90
CA PHE A 158 -3.14 -12.62 -15.29
C PHE A 158 -4.11 -11.44 -15.10
N GLN A 159 -5.38 -11.60 -15.48
CA GLN A 159 -6.38 -10.53 -15.35
C GLN A 159 -6.78 -10.26 -13.89
N THR A 160 -6.61 -11.19 -12.97
CA THR A 160 -6.82 -10.99 -11.52
C THR A 160 -5.60 -10.42 -10.79
N GLY A 161 -4.51 -10.12 -11.52
CA GLY A 161 -3.27 -9.62 -10.92
C GLY A 161 -2.38 -10.70 -10.29
N LYS A 162 -2.78 -11.98 -10.37
CA LYS A 162 -1.99 -13.12 -9.88
C LYS A 162 -0.95 -13.52 -10.94
N PHE A 163 0.04 -12.64 -11.12
CA PHE A 163 1.02 -12.80 -12.20
C PHE A 163 1.98 -13.95 -11.97
N ASP A 164 2.28 -14.29 -10.73
CA ASP A 164 3.08 -15.43 -10.29
C ASP A 164 2.41 -16.76 -10.64
N GLU A 165 1.12 -16.92 -10.31
CA GLU A 165 0.33 -18.08 -10.71
C GLU A 165 0.22 -18.19 -12.24
N ALA A 166 0.01 -17.06 -12.92
CA ALA A 166 -0.04 -17.02 -14.38
C ALA A 166 1.31 -17.43 -14.98
N ALA A 167 2.44 -16.95 -14.45
CA ALA A 167 3.78 -17.33 -14.88
C ALA A 167 4.03 -18.83 -14.69
N ALA A 168 3.64 -19.39 -13.53
CA ALA A 168 3.74 -20.83 -13.27
C ALA A 168 2.92 -21.65 -14.29
N THR A 169 1.67 -21.23 -14.54
CA THR A 169 0.77 -21.87 -15.53
C THR A 169 1.37 -21.82 -16.93
N PHE A 170 1.87 -20.67 -17.39
CA PHE A 170 2.46 -20.53 -18.73
C PHE A 170 3.82 -21.23 -18.85
N SER A 171 4.63 -21.27 -17.79
CA SER A 171 5.86 -22.05 -17.72
C SER A 171 5.56 -23.55 -17.87
N TYR A 172 4.58 -24.06 -17.13
CA TYR A 172 4.13 -25.45 -17.27
C TYR A 172 3.60 -25.73 -18.69
N MET A 173 2.76 -24.85 -19.23
CA MET A 173 2.19 -24.95 -20.57
C MET A 173 3.30 -24.98 -21.64
N SER A 174 4.34 -24.14 -21.53
CA SER A 174 5.45 -24.11 -22.46
C SER A 174 6.22 -25.44 -22.49
N ARG A 175 6.42 -26.06 -21.33
CA ARG A 175 7.08 -27.39 -21.21
C ARG A 175 6.18 -28.52 -21.71
N LEU A 176 4.87 -28.45 -21.44
CA LEU A 176 3.91 -29.46 -21.87
C LEU A 176 3.79 -29.52 -23.40
N TYR A 177 3.80 -28.37 -24.06
CA TYR A 177 3.63 -28.21 -25.49
C TYR A 177 4.94 -27.88 -26.25
N ALA A 178 6.10 -28.27 -25.69
CA ALA A 178 7.41 -27.99 -26.27
C ALA A 178 7.56 -28.44 -27.74
N THR A 179 6.88 -29.52 -28.13
CA THR A 179 6.91 -30.06 -29.51
C THR A 179 5.92 -29.37 -30.46
N GLN A 180 5.13 -28.40 -29.99
CA GLN A 180 4.10 -27.69 -30.75
C GLN A 180 4.43 -26.21 -30.84
N PRO A 181 5.15 -25.71 -31.85
CA PRO A 181 5.71 -24.36 -31.90
C PRO A 181 4.68 -23.24 -31.75
N ALA A 182 3.46 -23.43 -32.28
CA ALA A 182 2.40 -22.44 -32.18
C ALA A 182 1.97 -22.21 -30.72
N ILE A 183 1.68 -23.29 -29.99
CA ILE A 183 1.19 -23.25 -28.61
C ILE A 183 2.32 -22.85 -27.66
N ASN A 184 3.53 -23.42 -27.89
CA ASN A 184 4.71 -23.09 -27.12
C ASN A 184 5.08 -21.59 -27.24
N GLY A 185 4.99 -21.03 -28.46
CA GLY A 185 5.24 -19.61 -28.68
C GLY A 185 4.26 -18.70 -27.95
N ILE A 186 2.95 -19.02 -27.94
CA ILE A 186 1.94 -18.28 -27.20
C ILE A 186 2.22 -18.38 -25.67
N ALA A 187 2.49 -19.59 -25.18
CA ALA A 187 2.77 -19.82 -23.76
C ALA A 187 3.99 -19.01 -23.28
N ARG A 188 5.09 -19.01 -24.06
CA ARG A 188 6.28 -18.23 -23.75
C ARG A 188 6.03 -16.72 -23.81
N ALA A 189 5.21 -16.23 -24.76
CA ALA A 189 4.86 -14.82 -24.83
C ALA A 189 4.10 -14.37 -23.56
N TRP A 190 3.12 -15.17 -23.12
CA TRP A 190 2.38 -14.88 -21.89
C TRP A 190 3.23 -15.08 -20.63
N LEU A 191 4.19 -16.02 -20.64
CA LEU A 191 5.15 -16.17 -19.55
C LEU A 191 6.02 -14.90 -19.39
N ALA A 192 6.64 -14.45 -20.49
CA ALA A 192 7.43 -13.22 -20.47
C ALA A 192 6.57 -12.00 -20.07
N LYS A 193 5.31 -11.93 -20.53
CA LYS A 193 4.37 -10.89 -20.14
C LYS A 193 4.09 -10.91 -18.62
N SER A 194 3.90 -12.08 -18.04
CA SER A 194 3.69 -12.20 -16.59
C SER A 194 4.93 -11.77 -15.80
N TYR A 195 6.13 -12.09 -16.26
CA TYR A 195 7.38 -11.62 -15.66
C TYR A 195 7.54 -10.10 -15.76
N VAL A 196 7.14 -9.49 -16.88
CA VAL A 196 7.18 -8.03 -17.06
C VAL A 196 6.24 -7.33 -16.04
N GLU A 197 5.05 -7.88 -15.81
CA GLU A 197 4.11 -7.31 -14.82
C GLU A 197 4.55 -7.53 -13.37
N LEU A 198 5.41 -8.53 -13.10
CA LEU A 198 6.08 -8.76 -11.81
C LEU A 198 7.34 -7.90 -11.62
N ASP A 199 7.71 -7.07 -12.61
CA ASP A 199 9.00 -6.35 -12.68
C ASP A 199 10.24 -7.27 -12.68
N TRP A 200 10.07 -8.57 -13.00
CA TRP A 200 11.17 -9.52 -13.20
C TRP A 200 11.74 -9.39 -14.61
N LEU A 201 12.33 -8.23 -14.86
CA LEU A 201 12.77 -7.87 -16.23
C LEU A 201 13.87 -8.76 -16.77
N TYR A 202 14.76 -9.28 -15.92
CA TYR A 202 15.83 -10.20 -16.33
C TYR A 202 15.27 -11.56 -16.79
N ASP A 203 14.30 -12.11 -16.06
CA ASP A 203 13.64 -13.36 -16.44
C ASP A 203 12.83 -13.20 -17.73
N ALA A 204 12.15 -12.07 -17.87
CA ALA A 204 11.45 -11.72 -19.11
C ALA A 204 12.40 -11.62 -20.31
N GLU A 205 13.57 -10.97 -20.12
CA GLU A 205 14.59 -10.83 -21.16
C GLU A 205 15.19 -12.18 -21.56
N ASP A 206 15.42 -13.09 -20.62
CA ASP A 206 15.89 -14.46 -20.92
C ASP A 206 14.90 -15.20 -21.81
N VAL A 207 13.61 -15.17 -21.50
CA VAL A 207 12.56 -15.77 -22.32
C VAL A 207 12.51 -15.12 -23.71
N ILE A 208 12.58 -13.79 -23.77
CA ILE A 208 12.58 -13.01 -25.02
C ILE A 208 13.79 -13.38 -25.89
N THR A 209 14.97 -13.48 -25.29
CA THR A 209 16.22 -13.81 -26.00
C THR A 209 16.19 -15.25 -26.53
N LYS A 210 15.67 -16.19 -25.75
CA LYS A 210 15.43 -17.57 -26.21
C LYS A 210 14.45 -17.62 -27.37
N MET A 211 13.42 -16.79 -27.36
CA MET A 211 12.46 -16.72 -28.47
C MET A 211 12.96 -16.00 -29.70
N LYS A 212 13.86 -15.02 -29.56
CA LYS A 212 14.55 -14.38 -30.72
C LYS A 212 15.44 -15.36 -31.48
N ARG A 213 15.98 -16.38 -30.78
CA ARG A 213 16.79 -17.47 -31.40
C ARG A 213 15.93 -18.50 -32.11
N ASP A 214 14.74 -18.80 -31.54
CA ASP A 214 13.82 -19.79 -32.13
C ASP A 214 13.01 -19.14 -33.27
N THR A 215 12.61 -19.96 -34.26
CA THR A 215 11.72 -19.50 -35.34
C THR A 215 10.30 -19.27 -34.75
N MET A 216 9.90 -18.01 -34.69
CA MET A 216 8.58 -17.64 -34.14
C MET A 216 7.46 -18.08 -35.07
N HIS A 217 6.52 -18.88 -34.56
CA HIS A 217 5.33 -19.25 -35.28
C HIS A 217 4.39 -18.05 -35.50
N TYR A 218 3.79 -17.92 -36.70
CA TYR A 218 2.98 -16.74 -37.04
C TYR A 218 1.78 -16.52 -36.11
N ARG A 219 1.20 -17.57 -35.51
CA ARG A 219 0.08 -17.48 -34.55
C ARG A 219 0.48 -16.83 -33.23
N ALA A 220 1.72 -16.91 -32.81
CA ALA A 220 2.21 -16.28 -31.58
C ALA A 220 2.68 -14.83 -31.78
N ARG A 221 2.73 -14.34 -33.03
CA ARG A 221 3.33 -13.04 -33.37
C ARG A 221 2.63 -11.87 -32.69
N ALA A 222 1.29 -11.90 -32.63
CA ALA A 222 0.56 -10.82 -32.00
C ALA A 222 0.81 -10.75 -30.48
N ASP A 223 0.76 -11.90 -29.77
CA ASP A 223 1.08 -11.94 -28.34
C ASP A 223 2.50 -11.45 -28.08
N TRP A 224 3.45 -11.76 -28.95
CA TRP A 224 4.82 -11.27 -28.87
C TRP A 224 4.96 -9.77 -29.11
N ASP A 225 4.26 -9.21 -30.09
CA ASP A 225 4.29 -7.76 -30.32
C ASP A 225 3.78 -7.00 -29.07
N TYR A 226 2.74 -7.52 -28.38
CA TYR A 226 2.27 -6.99 -27.10
C TYR A 226 3.33 -7.13 -26.00
N THR A 227 3.92 -8.31 -25.83
CA THR A 227 4.94 -8.58 -24.80
C THR A 227 6.18 -7.70 -25.00
N LEU A 228 6.67 -7.55 -26.23
CA LEU A 228 7.83 -6.72 -26.52
C LEU A 228 7.54 -5.23 -26.34
N ALA A 229 6.33 -4.77 -26.70
CA ALA A 229 5.92 -3.39 -26.45
C ALA A 229 5.94 -3.09 -24.94
N ASP A 230 5.35 -3.97 -24.15
CA ASP A 230 5.27 -3.83 -22.70
C ASP A 230 6.65 -3.90 -22.03
N PHE A 231 7.47 -4.88 -22.39
CA PHE A 231 8.84 -5.03 -21.89
C PHE A 231 9.67 -3.75 -22.10
N HIS A 232 9.67 -3.20 -23.35
CA HIS A 232 10.41 -1.99 -23.63
C HIS A 232 9.84 -0.75 -22.95
N ILE A 233 8.52 -0.69 -22.69
CA ILE A 233 7.90 0.40 -21.93
C ILE A 233 8.37 0.34 -20.47
N ARG A 234 8.27 -0.84 -19.82
CA ARG A 234 8.69 -1.04 -18.43
C ARG A 234 10.21 -0.84 -18.25
N SER A 235 11.00 -1.28 -19.22
CA SER A 235 12.45 -1.03 -19.26
C SER A 235 12.83 0.41 -19.61
N LYS A 236 11.85 1.32 -19.77
CA LYS A 236 12.04 2.74 -20.17
C LYS A 236 12.75 2.92 -21.52
N GLN A 237 12.78 1.89 -22.35
CA GLN A 237 13.35 1.91 -23.71
C GLN A 237 12.30 2.35 -24.74
N TYR A 238 11.81 3.59 -24.60
CA TYR A 238 10.65 4.09 -25.34
C TYR A 238 10.84 4.10 -26.86
N ALA A 239 12.06 4.37 -27.35
CA ALA A 239 12.36 4.34 -28.77
C ALA A 239 12.14 2.95 -29.38
N GLU A 240 12.49 1.90 -28.66
CA GLU A 240 12.31 0.52 -29.07
C GLU A 240 10.86 0.03 -28.89
N ALA A 241 10.12 0.58 -27.92
CA ALA A 241 8.73 0.28 -27.71
C ALA A 241 7.81 0.73 -28.85
N VAL A 242 8.09 1.91 -29.44
CA VAL A 242 7.26 2.53 -30.48
C VAL A 242 6.96 1.62 -31.68
N PRO A 243 7.93 0.92 -32.32
CA PRO A 243 7.65 0.05 -33.46
C PRO A 243 6.78 -1.15 -33.10
N TYR A 244 6.92 -1.71 -31.89
CA TYR A 244 6.06 -2.80 -31.41
C TYR A 244 4.66 -2.29 -31.07
N LEU A 245 4.53 -1.17 -30.38
CA LEU A 245 3.23 -0.57 -30.08
C LEU A 245 2.44 -0.20 -31.36
N LYS A 246 3.11 0.20 -32.44
CA LYS A 246 2.44 0.39 -33.75
C LYS A 246 1.85 -0.91 -34.30
N LYS A 247 2.52 -2.05 -34.10
CA LYS A 247 1.98 -3.36 -34.50
C LYS A 247 0.82 -3.77 -33.58
N VAL A 248 0.94 -3.54 -32.27
CA VAL A 248 -0.12 -3.76 -31.29
C VAL A 248 -1.39 -3.00 -31.69
N ILE A 249 -1.32 -1.70 -31.94
CA ILE A 249 -2.44 -0.86 -32.40
C ILE A 249 -3.05 -1.39 -33.70
N LYS A 250 -2.24 -1.97 -34.60
CA LYS A 250 -2.74 -2.58 -35.83
C LYS A 250 -3.52 -3.85 -35.56
N HIS A 251 -3.09 -4.67 -34.58
CA HIS A 251 -3.75 -5.92 -34.20
C HIS A 251 -5.02 -5.67 -33.39
N GLU A 252 -5.10 -4.58 -32.61
CA GLU A 252 -6.21 -4.30 -31.71
C GLU A 252 -7.48 -3.94 -32.52
N LYS A 253 -8.58 -4.64 -32.26
CA LYS A 253 -9.91 -4.45 -32.89
C LYS A 253 -10.87 -3.67 -31.97
N ARG A 254 -10.71 -3.76 -30.66
CA ARG A 254 -11.60 -3.10 -29.67
C ARG A 254 -11.31 -1.60 -29.66
N ARG A 255 -12.32 -0.79 -29.92
CA ARG A 255 -12.16 0.67 -30.08
C ARG A 255 -11.64 1.35 -28.80
N LYS A 256 -12.14 0.94 -27.62
CA LYS A 256 -11.72 1.54 -26.35
C LYS A 256 -10.24 1.27 -26.10
N GLN A 257 -9.82 0.01 -26.17
CA GLN A 257 -8.42 -0.39 -25.96
C GLN A 257 -7.51 0.26 -27.01
N LYS A 258 -7.89 0.27 -28.27
CA LYS A 258 -7.13 0.94 -29.35
C LYS A 258 -6.96 2.45 -29.11
N ALA A 259 -7.96 3.10 -28.53
CA ALA A 259 -7.84 4.50 -28.14
C ALA A 259 -6.83 4.70 -26.99
N ARG A 260 -6.81 3.79 -26.00
CA ARG A 260 -5.80 3.79 -24.92
C ARG A 260 -4.40 3.60 -25.47
N GLU A 261 -4.23 2.64 -26.39
CA GLU A 261 -2.93 2.37 -27.02
C GLU A 261 -2.42 3.55 -27.86
N TRP A 262 -3.33 4.29 -28.56
CA TRP A 262 -2.97 5.54 -29.22
C TRP A 262 -2.62 6.66 -28.23
N TYR A 263 -3.28 6.71 -27.08
CA TYR A 263 -2.94 7.66 -26.02
C TYR A 263 -1.54 7.37 -25.48
N LEU A 264 -1.25 6.09 -25.13
CA LEU A 264 0.08 5.63 -24.72
C LEU A 264 1.13 5.93 -25.79
N MET A 265 0.84 5.69 -27.07
CA MET A 265 1.74 6.08 -28.18
C MET A 265 2.03 7.59 -28.16
N GLY A 266 1.02 8.40 -27.86
CA GLY A 266 1.18 9.86 -27.71
C GLY A 266 2.11 10.21 -26.56
N GLN A 267 1.98 9.56 -25.40
CA GLN A 267 2.86 9.74 -24.25
C GLN A 267 4.29 9.32 -24.56
N LEU A 268 4.52 8.14 -25.16
CA LEU A 268 5.86 7.68 -25.56
C LEU A 268 6.55 8.64 -26.54
N GLN A 269 5.80 9.16 -27.54
CA GLN A 269 6.34 10.12 -28.49
C GLN A 269 6.63 11.48 -27.85
N ALA A 270 5.86 11.87 -26.83
CA ALA A 270 6.10 13.10 -26.06
C ALA A 270 7.39 12.99 -25.25
N GLU A 271 7.61 11.87 -24.55
CA GLU A 271 8.85 11.57 -23.80
C GLU A 271 10.08 11.55 -24.70
N LEU A 272 9.96 10.99 -25.90
CA LEU A 272 11.02 11.02 -26.92
C LEU A 272 11.25 12.38 -27.56
N GLY A 273 10.48 13.42 -27.17
CA GLY A 273 10.59 14.77 -27.75
C GLY A 273 9.96 14.92 -29.16
N ASN A 274 9.32 13.88 -29.69
CA ASN A 274 8.72 13.84 -31.02
C ASN A 274 7.32 14.51 -31.03
N ARG A 275 7.28 15.80 -30.74
CA ARG A 275 6.05 16.59 -30.51
C ARG A 275 5.00 16.45 -31.62
N THR A 276 5.45 16.40 -32.89
CA THR A 276 4.53 16.28 -34.04
C THR A 276 3.85 14.92 -34.11
N GLU A 277 4.59 13.85 -33.82
CA GLU A 277 4.03 12.50 -33.82
C GLU A 277 3.15 12.26 -32.58
N ALA A 278 3.52 12.81 -31.43
CA ALA A 278 2.70 12.80 -30.24
C ALA A 278 1.34 13.50 -30.48
N TYR A 279 1.37 14.69 -31.08
CA TYR A 279 0.14 15.44 -31.45
C TYR A 279 -0.77 14.62 -32.38
N LYS A 280 -0.21 13.95 -33.39
CA LYS A 280 -0.96 13.08 -34.30
C LYS A 280 -1.56 11.89 -33.57
N ALA A 281 -0.79 11.24 -32.69
CA ALA A 281 -1.23 10.09 -31.90
C ALA A 281 -2.43 10.44 -31.01
N PHE A 282 -2.35 11.53 -30.24
CA PHE A 282 -3.50 12.04 -29.48
C PHE A 282 -4.68 12.45 -30.38
N GLY A 283 -4.41 12.91 -31.59
CA GLY A 283 -5.45 13.17 -32.61
C GLY A 283 -6.18 11.91 -33.09
N HIS A 284 -5.49 10.77 -33.14
CA HIS A 284 -6.12 9.47 -33.42
C HIS A 284 -7.06 9.03 -32.30
N VAL A 285 -6.70 9.28 -31.03
CA VAL A 285 -7.58 9.00 -29.88
C VAL A 285 -8.93 9.70 -30.06
N VAL A 286 -8.92 11.00 -30.31
CA VAL A 286 -10.14 11.82 -30.49
C VAL A 286 -11.02 11.30 -31.64
N ARG A 287 -10.43 10.81 -32.74
CA ARG A 287 -11.15 10.29 -33.90
C ARG A 287 -11.85 8.94 -33.63
N LEU A 288 -11.36 8.17 -32.66
CA LEU A 288 -11.94 6.87 -32.29
C LEU A 288 -13.20 7.00 -31.44
N ASN A 289 -13.55 8.22 -31.00
CA ASN A 289 -14.70 8.49 -30.13
C ASN A 289 -14.71 7.62 -28.86
N PRO A 290 -13.64 7.70 -28.04
CA PRO A 290 -13.51 6.96 -26.79
C PRO A 290 -14.42 7.53 -25.69
N PRO A 291 -14.43 6.95 -24.45
CA PRO A 291 -15.05 7.60 -23.31
C PRO A 291 -14.55 9.04 -23.13
N TYR A 292 -15.44 9.93 -22.67
CA TYR A 292 -15.17 11.37 -22.64
C TYR A 292 -13.89 11.77 -21.91
N GLN A 293 -13.61 11.12 -20.78
CA GLN A 293 -12.39 11.37 -19.99
C GLN A 293 -11.11 11.16 -20.81
N LEU A 294 -11.03 10.06 -21.56
CA LEU A 294 -9.87 9.78 -22.43
C LEU A 294 -9.78 10.78 -23.61
N GLU A 295 -10.92 11.16 -24.20
CA GLU A 295 -10.96 12.19 -25.24
C GLU A 295 -10.49 13.52 -24.71
N PHE A 296 -10.98 13.92 -23.54
CA PHE A 296 -10.64 15.18 -22.87
C PHE A 296 -9.15 15.26 -22.60
N ASN A 297 -8.57 14.21 -21.92
CA ASN A 297 -7.14 14.17 -21.64
C ASN A 297 -6.27 14.15 -22.91
N ALA A 298 -6.71 13.46 -23.97
CA ALA A 298 -6.02 13.54 -25.26
C ALA A 298 -6.01 14.96 -25.86
N ARG A 299 -7.08 15.74 -25.66
CA ARG A 299 -7.14 17.16 -26.09
C ARG A 299 -6.23 18.05 -25.23
N ILE A 300 -6.14 17.81 -23.93
CA ILE A 300 -5.20 18.50 -23.02
C ILE A 300 -3.76 18.19 -23.45
N ALA A 301 -3.39 16.91 -23.56
CA ALA A 301 -2.06 16.48 -23.96
C ALA A 301 -1.64 17.04 -25.34
N GLN A 302 -2.57 17.16 -26.30
CA GLN A 302 -2.30 17.85 -27.55
C GLN A 302 -1.89 19.33 -27.36
N THR A 303 -2.47 20.02 -26.37
CA THR A 303 -2.13 21.44 -26.13
C THR A 303 -0.77 21.53 -25.43
N GLU A 304 -0.45 20.66 -24.53
CA GLU A 304 0.82 20.63 -23.81
C GLU A 304 1.99 20.35 -24.75
N VAL A 305 1.88 19.31 -25.55
CA VAL A 305 2.93 18.94 -26.53
C VAL A 305 3.26 20.08 -27.50
N MET A 306 2.26 20.88 -27.91
CA MET A 306 2.45 22.00 -28.82
C MET A 306 2.71 23.34 -28.13
N ALA A 307 2.72 23.38 -26.82
CA ALA A 307 2.85 24.58 -26.01
C ALA A 307 4.11 25.41 -26.32
N GLY A 308 5.25 24.74 -26.49
CA GLY A 308 6.53 25.39 -26.78
C GLY A 308 6.56 26.15 -28.10
N GLN A 309 5.75 25.77 -29.10
CA GLN A 309 5.73 26.40 -30.41
C GLN A 309 4.58 27.40 -30.58
N ARG A 310 3.45 27.17 -29.92
CA ARG A 310 2.20 27.94 -30.16
C ARG A 310 1.46 28.26 -28.86
N SER A 311 2.17 28.65 -27.81
CA SER A 311 1.64 28.84 -26.45
C SER A 311 0.38 29.72 -26.39
N LYS A 312 0.39 30.93 -26.98
CA LYS A 312 -0.78 31.82 -26.99
C LYS A 312 -2.02 31.18 -27.63
N GLN A 313 -1.83 30.36 -28.65
CA GLN A 313 -2.94 29.69 -29.34
C GLN A 313 -3.46 28.52 -28.47
N MET A 314 -2.58 27.80 -27.79
CA MET A 314 -2.95 26.68 -26.90
C MET A 314 -3.70 27.20 -25.67
N ILE A 315 -3.21 28.27 -25.03
CA ILE A 315 -3.90 28.91 -23.91
C ILE A 315 -5.32 29.39 -24.32
N ARG A 316 -5.48 29.98 -25.53
CA ARG A 316 -6.83 30.33 -26.01
C ARG A 316 -7.72 29.12 -26.20
N LYS A 317 -7.17 27.99 -26.67
CA LYS A 317 -7.92 26.74 -26.82
C LYS A 317 -8.37 26.20 -25.47
N LEU A 318 -7.45 26.17 -24.47
CA LEU A 318 -7.74 25.73 -23.11
C LEU A 318 -8.77 26.64 -22.41
N LYS A 319 -8.66 27.98 -22.56
CA LYS A 319 -9.67 28.91 -22.04
C LYS A 319 -11.07 28.70 -22.66
N ARG A 320 -11.17 28.32 -23.95
CA ARG A 320 -12.44 27.88 -24.53
C ARG A 320 -12.94 26.55 -24.00
N MET A 321 -12.05 25.64 -23.71
CA MET A 321 -12.42 24.39 -23.05
C MET A 321 -12.93 24.64 -21.62
N ALA A 322 -12.30 25.55 -20.86
CA ALA A 322 -12.75 25.98 -19.54
C ALA A 322 -14.15 26.65 -19.53
N ALA A 323 -14.48 27.34 -20.61
CA ALA A 323 -15.78 28.01 -20.76
C ALA A 323 -16.92 27.07 -21.21
N SER A 324 -16.65 25.78 -21.40
CA SER A 324 -17.66 24.80 -21.83
C SER A 324 -18.24 24.04 -20.63
N ASP A 325 -19.56 24.03 -20.49
CA ASP A 325 -20.28 23.35 -19.40
C ASP A 325 -19.93 21.86 -19.26
N LYS A 326 -19.54 21.22 -20.37
CA LYS A 326 -19.10 19.81 -20.39
C LYS A 326 -17.83 19.55 -19.57
N ASN A 327 -17.05 20.59 -19.31
CA ASN A 327 -15.74 20.50 -18.66
C ASN A 327 -15.76 21.05 -17.23
N LEU A 328 -16.91 21.34 -16.64
CA LEU A 328 -17.01 21.86 -15.28
C LEU A 328 -16.30 20.95 -14.26
N GLU A 329 -16.38 19.65 -14.47
CA GLU A 329 -15.73 18.65 -13.59
C GLU A 329 -14.22 18.49 -13.81
N TYR A 330 -13.65 19.13 -14.83
CA TYR A 330 -12.26 19.00 -15.26
C TYR A 330 -11.52 20.35 -15.30
N LEU A 331 -12.03 21.37 -14.62
CA LEU A 331 -11.45 22.71 -14.63
C LEU A 331 -10.06 22.75 -14.00
N ASP A 332 -9.83 21.96 -12.97
CA ASP A 332 -8.53 21.74 -12.34
C ASP A 332 -7.47 21.33 -13.38
N GLN A 333 -7.77 20.33 -14.22
CA GLN A 333 -6.87 19.85 -15.26
C GLN A 333 -6.64 20.87 -16.37
N VAL A 334 -7.67 21.63 -16.75
CA VAL A 334 -7.53 22.69 -17.76
C VAL A 334 -6.62 23.81 -17.26
N TYR A 335 -6.81 24.26 -16.01
CA TYR A 335 -5.96 25.32 -15.45
C TYR A 335 -4.57 24.79 -15.09
N TYR A 336 -4.43 23.51 -14.70
CA TYR A 336 -3.14 22.84 -14.59
C TYR A 336 -2.34 22.90 -15.90
N ALA A 337 -2.97 22.53 -17.03
CA ALA A 337 -2.33 22.62 -18.34
C ALA A 337 -1.99 24.08 -18.74
N ILE A 338 -2.80 25.06 -18.36
CA ILE A 338 -2.47 26.48 -18.58
C ILE A 338 -1.25 26.89 -17.77
N GLY A 339 -1.16 26.47 -16.50
CA GLY A 339 -0.02 26.71 -15.63
C GLY A 339 1.26 26.10 -16.18
N ASN A 340 1.21 24.83 -16.64
CA ASN A 340 2.34 24.15 -17.29
C ASN A 340 2.84 24.92 -18.52
N ILE A 341 1.96 25.48 -19.32
CA ILE A 341 2.34 26.31 -20.48
C ILE A 341 3.04 27.60 -20.06
N HIS A 342 2.59 28.25 -18.97
CA HIS A 342 3.28 29.42 -18.41
C HIS A 342 4.64 29.07 -17.83
N LEU A 343 4.80 27.92 -17.16
CA LEU A 343 6.11 27.43 -16.68
C LEU A 343 7.09 27.19 -17.84
N LEU A 344 6.63 26.62 -18.95
CA LEU A 344 7.47 26.46 -20.15
C LEU A 344 7.94 27.81 -20.72
N GLN A 345 7.22 28.91 -20.45
CA GLN A 345 7.59 30.28 -20.80
C GLN A 345 8.43 30.95 -19.72
N LYS A 346 8.75 30.26 -18.63
CA LYS A 346 9.42 30.79 -17.44
C LYS A 346 8.64 31.93 -16.75
N ASP A 347 7.32 31.96 -16.93
CA ASP A 347 6.40 32.91 -16.27
C ASP A 347 5.78 32.23 -15.05
N THR A 348 6.54 32.21 -13.93
CA THR A 348 6.11 31.55 -12.68
C THR A 348 4.90 32.25 -12.04
N VAL A 349 4.80 33.58 -12.19
CA VAL A 349 3.69 34.35 -11.60
C VAL A 349 2.35 33.93 -12.23
N GLN A 350 2.29 33.89 -13.56
CA GLN A 350 1.08 33.47 -14.27
C GLN A 350 0.80 31.98 -14.10
N ALA A 351 1.84 31.15 -13.92
CA ALA A 351 1.68 29.74 -13.63
C ALA A 351 1.00 29.52 -12.26
N ILE A 352 1.49 30.19 -11.20
CA ILE A 352 0.88 30.16 -9.88
C ILE A 352 -0.57 30.64 -9.93
N ALA A 353 -0.84 31.77 -10.59
CA ALA A 353 -2.20 32.28 -10.73
C ALA A 353 -3.13 31.31 -11.47
N ALA A 354 -2.61 30.57 -12.44
CA ALA A 354 -3.38 29.54 -13.13
C ALA A 354 -3.64 28.32 -12.21
N TYR A 355 -2.65 27.84 -11.47
CA TYR A 355 -2.80 26.71 -10.55
C TYR A 355 -3.75 27.05 -9.40
N GLU A 356 -3.62 28.23 -8.77
CA GLU A 356 -4.57 28.68 -7.72
C GLU A 356 -6.00 28.70 -8.26
N LYS A 357 -6.18 29.22 -9.48
CA LYS A 357 -7.49 29.20 -10.11
C LYS A 357 -7.99 27.80 -10.42
N GLY A 358 -7.09 26.87 -10.73
CA GLY A 358 -7.42 25.45 -10.91
C GLY A 358 -7.89 24.82 -9.59
N ASN A 359 -7.19 25.09 -8.50
CA ASN A 359 -7.57 24.64 -7.15
C ASN A 359 -8.93 25.21 -6.72
N GLU A 360 -9.13 26.53 -6.94
CA GLU A 360 -10.40 27.20 -6.61
C GLU A 360 -11.60 26.64 -7.38
N LYS A 361 -11.40 26.30 -8.66
CA LYS A 361 -12.47 25.79 -9.54
C LYS A 361 -12.59 24.27 -9.56
N ALA A 362 -11.76 23.54 -8.81
CA ALA A 362 -11.83 22.09 -8.69
C ALA A 362 -13.14 21.66 -8.00
N THR A 363 -13.94 20.86 -8.70
CA THR A 363 -15.20 20.29 -8.18
C THR A 363 -15.02 18.85 -7.69
N ARG A 364 -13.89 18.23 -8.01
CA ARG A 364 -13.53 16.86 -7.63
C ARG A 364 -12.27 16.86 -6.77
N SER A 365 -12.26 16.03 -5.76
CA SER A 365 -11.06 15.74 -4.97
C SER A 365 -10.46 14.42 -5.48
N GLY A 366 -9.66 14.49 -6.51
CA GLY A 366 -9.01 13.36 -7.17
C GLY A 366 -7.50 13.54 -7.28
N ILE A 367 -6.82 12.53 -7.85
CA ILE A 367 -5.36 12.53 -8.06
C ILE A 367 -4.91 13.75 -8.86
N GLU A 368 -5.71 14.18 -9.83
CA GLU A 368 -5.41 15.33 -10.70
C GLU A 368 -5.32 16.64 -9.90
N LYS A 369 -6.24 16.85 -8.94
CA LYS A 369 -6.14 17.98 -7.99
C LYS A 369 -4.91 17.84 -7.10
N GLY A 370 -4.61 16.63 -6.63
CA GLY A 370 -3.40 16.34 -5.83
C GLY A 370 -2.12 16.70 -6.59
N VAL A 371 -2.01 16.34 -7.86
CA VAL A 371 -0.85 16.69 -8.71
C VAL A 371 -0.77 18.20 -8.96
N LEU A 372 -1.89 18.88 -9.19
CA LEU A 372 -1.92 20.35 -9.32
C LEU A 372 -1.37 20.99 -8.05
N LEU A 373 -1.85 20.58 -6.88
CA LEU A 373 -1.42 21.10 -5.58
C LEU A 373 0.06 20.79 -5.28
N LEU A 374 0.55 19.62 -5.67
CA LEU A 374 1.95 19.25 -5.56
C LEU A 374 2.84 20.20 -6.37
N HIS A 375 2.48 20.46 -7.62
CA HIS A 375 3.24 21.41 -8.47
C HIS A 375 3.17 22.85 -7.93
N LEU A 376 2.03 23.28 -7.44
CA LEU A 376 1.85 24.58 -6.82
C LEU A 376 2.68 24.69 -5.52
N GLY A 377 2.64 23.67 -4.69
CA GLY A 377 3.44 23.58 -3.46
C GLY A 377 4.94 23.62 -3.75
N ASN A 378 5.39 22.89 -4.77
CA ASN A 378 6.80 22.92 -5.22
C ASN A 378 7.25 24.31 -5.68
N LEU A 379 6.38 25.08 -6.37
CA LEU A 379 6.68 26.47 -6.73
C LEU A 379 6.79 27.37 -5.51
N TYR A 380 5.86 27.26 -4.58
CA TYR A 380 5.92 28.01 -3.32
C TYR A 380 7.14 27.64 -2.47
N TRP A 381 7.50 26.35 -2.43
CA TRP A 381 8.74 25.87 -1.78
C TRP A 381 9.99 26.52 -2.39
N GLN A 382 10.10 26.53 -3.72
CA GLN A 382 11.23 27.18 -4.42
C GLN A 382 11.29 28.68 -4.19
N MET A 383 10.16 29.31 -3.92
CA MET A 383 10.04 30.74 -3.60
C MET A 383 10.20 31.03 -2.09
N GLU A 384 10.49 30.03 -1.28
CA GLU A 384 10.61 30.13 0.20
C GLU A 384 9.32 30.65 0.89
N LYS A 385 8.16 30.44 0.23
CA LYS A 385 6.84 30.73 0.78
C LYS A 385 6.27 29.49 1.47
N TYR A 386 6.82 29.21 2.65
CA TYR A 386 6.59 27.95 3.36
C TYR A 386 5.15 27.78 3.84
N SER A 387 4.47 28.86 4.23
CA SER A 387 3.05 28.82 4.61
C SER A 387 2.15 28.37 3.47
N ASP A 388 2.33 28.97 2.27
CA ASP A 388 1.59 28.56 1.07
C ASP A 388 1.94 27.12 0.64
N ALA A 389 3.22 26.74 0.76
CA ALA A 389 3.69 25.39 0.45
C ALA A 389 3.07 24.35 1.40
N LYS A 390 3.02 24.65 2.72
CA LYS A 390 2.36 23.80 3.73
C LYS A 390 0.90 23.53 3.36
N ARG A 391 0.15 24.58 3.04
CA ARG A 391 -1.26 24.46 2.63
C ARG A 391 -1.41 23.52 1.44
N CYS A 392 -0.56 23.70 0.41
CA CYS A 392 -0.63 22.90 -0.80
C CYS A 392 -0.26 21.42 -0.56
N TYR A 393 0.82 21.16 0.18
CA TYR A 393 1.26 19.79 0.45
C TYR A 393 0.29 19.05 1.38
N GLY A 394 -0.23 19.72 2.42
CA GLY A 394 -1.21 19.12 3.32
C GLY A 394 -2.49 18.66 2.62
N GLU A 395 -2.99 19.45 1.64
CA GLU A 395 -4.12 19.03 0.81
C GLU A 395 -3.72 17.96 -0.23
N ALA A 396 -2.50 18.02 -0.78
CA ALA A 396 -2.05 17.11 -1.82
C ALA A 396 -1.85 15.67 -1.33
N ILE A 397 -1.25 15.49 -0.14
CA ILE A 397 -0.90 14.18 0.44
C ILE A 397 -2.12 13.25 0.54
N GLY A 398 -3.28 13.79 0.95
CA GLY A 398 -4.52 13.01 1.04
C GLY A 398 -5.13 12.58 -0.31
N LEU A 399 -4.65 13.15 -1.42
CA LEU A 399 -5.17 12.91 -2.78
C LEU A 399 -4.22 12.11 -3.66
N LEU A 400 -2.94 12.01 -3.27
CA LEU A 400 -1.90 11.33 -4.05
C LEU A 400 -1.78 9.86 -3.66
N ASP A 401 -1.29 9.04 -4.59
CA ASP A 401 -1.01 7.64 -4.33
C ASP A 401 0.23 7.50 -3.40
N LYS A 402 0.09 6.72 -2.34
CA LYS A 402 1.17 6.46 -1.37
C LYS A 402 2.37 5.72 -1.96
N GLU A 403 2.18 5.04 -3.07
CA GLU A 403 3.25 4.29 -3.73
C GLU A 403 4.04 5.11 -4.76
N ARG A 404 3.78 6.41 -4.86
CA ARG A 404 4.61 7.30 -5.68
C ARG A 404 6.05 7.31 -5.16
N PRO A 405 7.05 7.33 -6.05
CA PRO A 405 8.46 7.34 -5.65
C PRO A 405 8.86 8.57 -4.80
N ASP A 406 8.14 9.69 -4.98
CA ASP A 406 8.37 10.96 -4.28
C ASP A 406 7.44 11.17 -3.06
N TYR A 407 6.59 10.19 -2.72
CA TYR A 407 5.62 10.34 -1.63
C TYR A 407 6.27 10.48 -0.26
N GLU A 408 7.29 9.68 0.04
CA GLU A 408 8.01 9.74 1.32
C GLU A 408 8.72 11.09 1.50
N GLU A 409 9.34 11.60 0.45
CA GLU A 409 9.97 12.93 0.47
C GLU A 409 8.93 14.04 0.67
N LEU A 410 7.78 13.93 0.02
CA LEU A 410 6.68 14.87 0.16
C LEU A 410 6.09 14.85 1.58
N ASP A 411 5.88 13.67 2.14
CA ASP A 411 5.39 13.49 3.51
C ASP A 411 6.38 14.06 4.53
N HIS A 412 7.66 13.78 4.33
CA HIS A 412 8.73 14.37 5.14
C HIS A 412 8.72 15.91 5.07
N ARG A 413 8.68 16.49 3.86
CA ARG A 413 8.58 17.95 3.68
C ARG A 413 7.34 18.53 4.34
N SER A 414 6.20 17.88 4.24
CA SER A 414 4.96 18.35 4.87
C SER A 414 5.09 18.37 6.39
N LYS A 415 5.64 17.31 6.99
CA LYS A 415 5.88 17.23 8.44
C LYS A 415 6.86 18.31 8.93
N VAL A 416 7.94 18.55 8.17
CA VAL A 416 8.88 19.62 8.50
C VAL A 416 8.23 20.99 8.42
N LEU A 417 7.34 21.23 7.45
CA LEU A 417 6.59 22.49 7.35
C LEU A 417 5.54 22.62 8.46
N ASP A 418 4.96 21.52 8.94
CA ASP A 418 4.06 21.57 10.09
C ASP A 418 4.75 22.07 11.35
N GLU A 419 6.03 21.73 11.52
CA GLU A 419 6.86 22.24 12.62
C GLU A 419 7.35 23.68 12.37
N LEU A 420 7.77 24.00 11.15
CA LEU A 420 8.40 25.29 10.84
C LEU A 420 7.43 26.47 10.81
N VAL A 421 6.28 26.27 10.13
CA VAL A 421 5.37 27.37 9.78
C VAL A 421 4.83 28.09 11.01
N PRO A 422 4.43 27.41 12.11
CA PRO A 422 3.99 28.09 13.32
C PRO A 422 5.03 29.11 13.86
N HIS A 423 6.31 28.74 13.84
CA HIS A 423 7.39 29.59 14.33
C HIS A 423 7.63 30.80 13.42
N THR A 424 7.66 30.59 12.10
CA THR A 424 7.87 31.68 11.15
C THR A 424 6.67 32.64 11.08
N GLU A 425 5.45 32.13 11.18
CA GLU A 425 4.24 32.97 11.24
C GLU A 425 4.15 33.74 12.55
N ALA A 426 4.49 33.12 13.68
CA ALA A 426 4.54 33.78 14.97
C ALA A 426 5.50 34.98 14.93
N VAL A 427 6.72 34.76 14.45
CA VAL A 427 7.73 35.84 14.28
C VAL A 427 7.18 36.95 13.37
N HIS A 428 6.62 36.60 12.22
CA HIS A 428 6.09 37.59 11.28
C HIS A 428 4.92 38.40 11.84
N LEU A 429 4.04 37.71 12.60
CA LEU A 429 2.89 38.36 13.25
C LEU A 429 3.35 39.33 14.33
N GLN A 430 4.24 38.89 15.23
CA GLN A 430 4.73 39.73 16.33
C GLN A 430 5.54 40.92 15.80
N ASP A 431 6.40 40.72 14.77
CA ASP A 431 7.09 41.80 14.08
C ASP A 431 6.12 42.86 13.51
N SER A 432 5.04 42.38 12.89
CA SER A 432 3.99 43.26 12.32
C SER A 432 3.27 44.05 13.40
N LEU A 433 2.94 43.39 14.53
CA LEU A 433 2.29 44.02 15.67
C LEU A 433 3.20 45.06 16.35
N GLN A 434 4.48 44.76 16.57
CA GLN A 434 5.46 45.71 17.10
C GLN A 434 5.70 46.88 16.15
N GLN A 435 5.73 46.61 14.83
CA GLN A 435 5.86 47.71 13.86
C GLN A 435 4.62 48.64 13.89
N LEU A 436 3.42 48.07 14.04
CA LEU A 436 2.19 48.85 14.21
C LEU A 436 2.20 49.63 15.53
N ALA A 437 2.77 49.09 16.62
CA ALA A 437 2.92 49.79 17.90
C ALA A 437 3.84 51.01 17.77
N ALA A 438 4.92 50.89 16.99
CA ALA A 438 5.89 51.98 16.75
C ALA A 438 5.40 53.08 15.77
N MET A 439 4.32 52.83 14.99
CA MET A 439 3.73 53.82 14.09
C MET A 439 2.97 54.88 14.84
N ASN A 440 2.89 56.10 14.24
CA ASN A 440 1.98 57.12 14.73
C ASN A 440 0.50 56.65 14.58
N GLU A 441 -0.37 57.24 15.38
CA GLU A 441 -1.79 56.82 15.44
C GLU A 441 -2.49 56.91 14.09
N ALA A 442 -2.26 57.95 13.31
CA ALA A 442 -2.91 58.15 12.04
C ALA A 442 -2.49 57.10 11.00
N ASP A 443 -1.21 56.73 10.96
CA ASP A 443 -0.72 55.74 9.98
C ASP A 443 -1.05 54.30 10.43
N ARG A 444 -1.04 54.03 11.74
CA ARG A 444 -1.50 52.77 12.36
C ARG A 444 -2.97 52.54 12.01
N ASN A 445 -3.84 53.53 12.25
CA ASN A 445 -5.26 53.41 11.95
C ASN A 445 -5.50 53.18 10.44
N LYS A 446 -4.75 53.85 9.54
CA LYS A 446 -4.82 53.60 8.09
C LYS A 446 -4.37 52.18 7.72
N ALA A 447 -3.37 51.62 8.42
CA ALA A 447 -2.90 50.24 8.20
C ALA A 447 -3.98 49.23 8.63
N ILE A 448 -4.58 49.44 9.78
CA ILE A 448 -5.67 48.61 10.30
C ILE A 448 -6.89 48.69 9.37
N ASP A 449 -7.27 49.89 8.91
CA ASP A 449 -8.37 50.08 7.98
C ASP A 449 -8.18 49.29 6.69
N ARG A 450 -6.94 49.24 6.14
CA ARG A 450 -6.64 48.43 4.95
C ARG A 450 -6.83 46.93 5.21
N VAL A 451 -6.49 46.46 6.40
CA VAL A 451 -6.70 45.04 6.78
C VAL A 451 -8.21 44.76 6.90
N ILE A 452 -8.96 45.65 7.53
CA ILE A 452 -10.41 45.51 7.66
C ILE A 452 -11.09 45.58 6.26
N GLU A 453 -10.68 46.53 5.41
CA GLU A 453 -11.21 46.61 4.03
C GLU A 453 -10.89 45.34 3.23
N ALA A 454 -9.68 44.78 3.39
CA ALA A 454 -9.29 43.51 2.76
C ALA A 454 -10.14 42.34 3.27
N LEU A 455 -10.41 42.26 4.58
CA LEU A 455 -11.28 41.27 5.19
C LEU A 455 -12.71 41.37 4.65
N ILE A 456 -13.30 42.58 4.69
CA ILE A 456 -14.65 42.83 4.17
C ILE A 456 -14.75 42.50 2.69
N LYS A 457 -13.70 42.82 1.91
CA LYS A 457 -13.64 42.47 0.51
C LYS A 457 -13.61 40.97 0.28
N LYS A 458 -12.83 40.24 1.09
CA LYS A 458 -12.72 38.78 1.05
C LYS A 458 -14.05 38.13 1.38
N GLU A 459 -14.69 38.53 2.47
CA GLU A 459 -16.02 38.03 2.86
C GLU A 459 -17.10 38.32 1.84
N LYS A 460 -17.06 39.54 1.25
CA LYS A 460 -17.99 39.95 0.18
C LYS A 460 -17.79 39.10 -1.08
N GLU A 461 -16.55 38.75 -1.36
CA GLU A 461 -16.22 37.88 -2.48
C GLU A 461 -16.60 36.42 -2.21
N GLU A 462 -16.44 35.92 -0.96
CA GLU A 462 -16.90 34.61 -0.54
C GLU A 462 -18.44 34.52 -0.54
N LYS A 463 -19.14 35.53 -0.01
CA LYS A 463 -20.61 35.59 -0.08
C LYS A 463 -21.11 35.67 -1.54
N ARG A 464 -20.40 36.39 -2.41
CA ARG A 464 -20.76 36.41 -3.83
C ARG A 464 -20.54 35.03 -4.47
N LYS A 465 -19.44 34.36 -4.17
CA LYS A 465 -19.17 33.00 -4.66
C LYS A 465 -20.21 31.98 -4.16
N GLN A 466 -20.63 32.09 -2.91
CA GLN A 466 -21.72 31.27 -2.36
C GLN A 466 -23.05 31.55 -3.08
N GLN A 467 -23.40 32.82 -3.30
CA GLN A 467 -24.62 33.21 -4.04
C GLN A 467 -24.57 32.77 -5.51
N GLU A 468 -23.41 32.89 -6.18
CA GLU A 468 -23.20 32.38 -7.54
C GLU A 468 -23.37 30.84 -7.58
N ALA A 469 -22.79 30.09 -6.61
CA ALA A 469 -22.92 28.64 -6.50
C ALA A 469 -24.37 28.21 -6.21
N GLU A 470 -25.09 28.93 -5.35
CA GLU A 470 -26.51 28.69 -5.08
C GLU A 470 -27.39 29.02 -6.28
N ALA A 471 -27.09 30.12 -7.01
CA ALA A 471 -27.79 30.50 -8.24
C ALA A 471 -27.53 29.46 -9.37
N GLU A 472 -26.30 28.94 -9.51
CA GLU A 472 -26.01 27.86 -10.45
C GLU A 472 -26.75 26.57 -10.08
N GLN A 473 -26.83 26.22 -8.80
CA GLN A 473 -27.64 25.09 -8.34
C GLN A 473 -29.15 25.30 -8.60
N GLN A 474 -29.66 26.52 -8.44
CA GLN A 474 -31.06 26.84 -8.74
C GLN A 474 -31.33 26.81 -10.26
N LEU A 475 -30.40 27.30 -11.09
CA LEU A 475 -30.48 27.23 -12.55
C LEU A 475 -30.43 25.79 -13.07
N GLN A 476 -29.59 24.92 -12.45
CA GLN A 476 -29.58 23.48 -12.75
C GLN A 476 -30.92 22.81 -12.36
N LYS A 477 -31.52 23.22 -11.24
CA LYS A 477 -32.84 22.74 -10.81
C LYS A 477 -33.95 23.24 -11.75
N GLN A 478 -33.89 24.49 -12.23
CA GLN A 478 -34.86 25.07 -13.17
C GLN A 478 -34.67 24.57 -14.61
N GLY A 479 -33.42 24.33 -15.04
CA GLY A 479 -33.15 23.75 -16.37
C GLY A 479 -33.68 22.31 -16.52
N ALA A 480 -33.73 21.57 -15.43
CA ALA A 480 -34.38 20.24 -15.39
C ALA A 480 -35.91 20.29 -15.48
N VAL A 481 -36.53 21.42 -15.10
CA VAL A 481 -38.01 21.64 -15.19
C VAL A 481 -38.39 22.24 -16.53
N GLY A 482 -37.55 23.08 -17.15
CA GLY A 482 -37.81 23.70 -18.43
C GLY A 482 -37.87 22.74 -19.61
N ASN A 483 -37.21 21.60 -19.54
CA ASN A 483 -37.25 20.59 -20.60
C ASN A 483 -38.52 19.72 -20.61
N ARG A 484 -39.41 19.89 -19.62
CA ARG A 484 -40.70 19.18 -19.55
C ARG A 484 -41.85 19.95 -20.19
N THR A 485 -41.70 21.24 -20.51
CA THR A 485 -42.80 22.07 -21.03
C THR A 485 -42.79 22.23 -22.56
N ASN A 486 -41.72 21.90 -23.26
CA ASN A 486 -41.66 21.99 -24.70
C ASN A 486 -41.97 20.70 -25.47
N GLN A 487 -42.49 19.66 -24.82
CA GLN A 487 -42.88 18.40 -25.46
C GLN A 487 -44.41 18.14 -25.42
N ARG A 488 -45.20 19.23 -25.36
CA ARG A 488 -46.68 19.15 -25.46
C ARG A 488 -47.22 20.00 -26.58
N GLN A 489 -46.86 19.68 -27.80
CA GLN A 489 -47.66 19.98 -29.00
C GLN A 489 -47.11 19.13 -30.14
N ASN A 490 -47.59 17.95 -30.24
CA ASN A 490 -47.91 17.14 -31.43
C ASN A 490 -47.97 15.65 -31.03
N THR A 491 -49.15 15.21 -30.72
CA THR A 491 -49.54 13.84 -31.00
C THR A 491 -51.07 13.68 -30.96
N THR A 492 -51.57 13.47 -32.11
CA THR A 492 -52.86 12.83 -32.33
C THR A 492 -52.62 11.35 -32.39
N GLN A 493 -53.38 10.59 -31.59
CA GLN A 493 -53.76 9.18 -31.71
C GLN A 493 -52.71 8.12 -32.07
N THR A 494 -52.43 7.26 -31.15
CA THR A 494 -52.74 5.83 -31.27
C THR A 494 -52.69 5.12 -29.91
N GLN A 495 -53.75 4.38 -29.61
CA GLN A 495 -53.92 3.55 -28.44
C GLN A 495 -53.06 2.28 -28.49
N ASN A 496 -52.85 1.75 -27.31
CA ASN A 496 -52.45 0.37 -26.94
C ASN A 496 -50.96 -0.05 -27.17
N GLN A 497 -50.26 -0.11 -26.06
CA GLN A 497 -49.78 -1.38 -25.55
C GLN A 497 -49.02 -1.13 -24.23
N GLN A 498 -49.62 -1.57 -23.13
CA GLN A 498 -48.91 -1.92 -21.92
C GLN A 498 -47.83 -2.94 -22.26
N LYS A 499 -46.58 -2.58 -22.04
CA LYS A 499 -45.52 -3.54 -21.82
C LYS A 499 -44.77 -3.17 -20.56
N ASP A 500 -44.90 -4.04 -19.60
CA ASP A 500 -44.17 -4.13 -18.36
C ASP A 500 -42.66 -3.92 -18.58
N ASN A 501 -42.14 -2.82 -18.03
CA ASN A 501 -40.71 -2.68 -17.84
C ASN A 501 -40.38 -3.15 -16.43
N LYS A 502 -40.27 -4.47 -16.24
CA LYS A 502 -39.62 -5.11 -15.11
C LYS A 502 -38.10 -4.95 -15.26
N GLY A 503 -37.62 -3.77 -14.98
CA GLY A 503 -36.24 -3.52 -14.63
C GLY A 503 -36.19 -3.27 -13.12
N GLY A 504 -36.34 -4.32 -12.32
CA GLY A 504 -36.36 -4.27 -10.87
C GLY A 504 -34.97 -4.09 -10.29
N GLY A 505 -34.38 -2.92 -10.44
CA GLY A 505 -33.29 -2.50 -9.58
C GLY A 505 -33.87 -1.97 -8.27
N PHE A 506 -33.49 -2.55 -7.15
CA PHE A 506 -33.85 -2.07 -5.81
C PHE A 506 -33.56 -0.55 -5.72
N TYR A 507 -34.51 0.24 -5.19
CA TYR A 507 -34.50 1.71 -5.26
C TYR A 507 -33.20 2.36 -4.75
N PHE A 508 -32.46 1.70 -3.85
CA PHE A 508 -31.12 2.13 -3.39
C PHE A 508 -30.04 2.19 -4.48
N TYR A 509 -30.20 1.47 -5.58
CA TYR A 509 -29.26 1.53 -6.69
C TYR A 509 -29.57 2.64 -7.69
N ASN A 510 -30.65 3.40 -7.46
CA ASN A 510 -30.97 4.58 -8.24
C ASN A 510 -30.54 5.86 -7.50
N PRO A 511 -29.43 6.51 -7.89
CA PRO A 511 -28.91 7.70 -7.18
C PRO A 511 -29.92 8.86 -7.12
N MET A 512 -30.81 8.97 -8.12
CA MET A 512 -31.84 10.01 -8.18
C MET A 512 -32.91 9.79 -7.11
N THR A 513 -33.37 8.56 -6.95
CA THR A 513 -34.39 8.18 -5.94
C THR A 513 -33.81 8.30 -4.52
N VAL A 514 -32.54 7.91 -4.32
CA VAL A 514 -31.82 8.04 -3.04
C VAL A 514 -31.67 9.52 -2.67
N ASN A 515 -31.28 10.37 -3.60
CA ASN A 515 -31.14 11.81 -3.34
C ASN A 515 -32.48 12.48 -3.07
N GLN A 516 -33.53 12.14 -3.79
CA GLN A 516 -34.90 12.61 -3.49
C GLN A 516 -35.35 12.16 -2.09
N GLY A 517 -35.06 10.92 -1.70
CA GLY A 517 -35.32 10.39 -0.38
C GLY A 517 -34.55 11.13 0.73
N LYS A 518 -33.27 11.42 0.51
CA LYS A 518 -32.45 12.20 1.45
C LYS A 518 -32.97 13.64 1.61
N THR A 519 -33.36 14.29 0.50
CA THR A 519 -33.92 15.65 0.55
C THR A 519 -35.25 15.69 1.27
N ALA A 520 -36.15 14.73 1.01
CA ALA A 520 -37.44 14.62 1.71
C ALA A 520 -37.22 14.32 3.19
N PHE A 521 -36.25 13.47 3.53
CA PHE A 521 -35.88 13.18 4.93
C PHE A 521 -35.36 14.44 5.64
N GLN A 522 -34.48 15.20 5.01
CA GLN A 522 -33.92 16.43 5.58
C GLN A 522 -34.98 17.52 5.75
N GLN A 523 -35.96 17.63 4.85
CA GLN A 523 -37.08 18.56 4.98
C GLN A 523 -38.00 18.20 6.14
N GLN A 524 -38.23 16.91 6.38
CA GLN A 524 -39.15 16.44 7.42
C GLN A 524 -38.49 16.31 8.80
N TRP A 525 -37.20 15.96 8.86
CA TRP A 525 -36.51 15.57 10.08
C TRP A 525 -35.25 16.40 10.40
N GLY A 526 -34.86 17.34 9.52
CA GLY A 526 -33.64 18.16 9.65
C GLY A 526 -32.37 17.40 9.41
N LYS A 527 -31.22 18.01 9.76
CA LYS A 527 -29.88 17.38 9.67
C LYS A 527 -29.70 16.38 10.82
N ARG A 528 -30.21 15.17 10.69
CA ARG A 528 -30.02 14.09 11.65
C ARG A 528 -29.03 13.07 11.13
N GLU A 529 -28.17 12.63 12.02
CA GLU A 529 -27.19 11.56 11.70
C GLU A 529 -27.85 10.19 11.70
N ASN A 530 -27.30 9.26 10.90
CA ASN A 530 -27.75 7.88 10.84
C ASN A 530 -27.17 7.10 12.04
N VAL A 531 -27.86 7.21 13.17
CA VAL A 531 -27.55 6.49 14.43
C VAL A 531 -28.80 5.80 14.92
N ASP A 532 -28.64 4.79 15.76
CA ASP A 532 -29.77 4.12 16.38
C ASP A 532 -30.64 5.13 17.18
N ASP A 533 -31.97 4.94 17.16
CA ASP A 533 -32.98 5.84 17.76
C ASP A 533 -32.97 7.30 17.26
N TRP A 534 -32.50 7.58 16.02
CA TRP A 534 -32.44 8.92 15.39
C TRP A 534 -33.79 9.69 15.41
N GLN A 535 -34.90 8.97 15.53
CA GLN A 535 -36.27 9.54 15.58
C GLN A 535 -36.62 10.15 16.92
N ARG A 536 -35.87 9.90 18.01
CA ARG A 536 -36.15 10.42 19.33
C ARG A 536 -35.49 11.79 19.55
N SER A 537 -36.24 12.74 20.07
CA SER A 537 -35.76 14.08 20.36
C SER A 537 -34.89 14.17 21.63
N ASN A 538 -35.04 13.21 22.57
CA ASN A 538 -34.27 13.13 23.82
C ASN A 538 -33.39 11.88 23.83
N ARG A 539 -32.06 12.08 23.89
CA ARG A 539 -31.02 11.04 24.05
C ARG A 539 -30.68 10.78 25.52
N THR A 540 -31.62 10.66 26.40
CA THR A 540 -31.33 10.13 27.73
C THR A 540 -31.26 8.62 27.62
N VAL A 541 -30.13 8.10 27.26
CA VAL A 541 -29.84 6.65 27.30
C VAL A 541 -29.29 6.35 28.68
N VAL A 542 -29.99 5.52 29.38
CA VAL A 542 -29.44 4.79 30.53
C VAL A 542 -28.44 3.79 29.96
N ASN A 543 -27.17 4.13 29.94
CA ASN A 543 -26.10 3.16 29.69
C ASN A 543 -25.80 2.42 30.98
N LEU A 544 -26.25 1.19 31.06
CA LEU A 544 -25.74 0.18 31.99
C LEU A 544 -24.49 -0.46 31.38
N ALA A 545 -23.36 -0.23 32.03
CA ALA A 545 -22.13 -0.98 32.08
C ALA A 545 -21.23 -1.05 30.81
N SER A 546 -20.10 -0.42 30.78
CA SER A 546 -18.80 -0.88 31.29
C SER A 546 -17.76 0.22 31.20
N PRO A 547 -16.78 0.29 32.10
CA PRO A 547 -15.82 1.36 32.17
C PRO A 547 -14.56 1.04 31.39
N SER A 548 -14.07 1.96 30.60
CA SER A 548 -12.66 2.23 30.40
C SER A 548 -12.46 3.41 29.47
N ASP A 549 -11.57 4.24 29.95
CA ASP A 549 -10.76 5.26 29.28
C ASP A 549 -11.37 6.65 29.11
N GLU A 550 -11.00 7.41 30.10
CA GLU A 550 -10.87 8.87 30.10
C GLU A 550 -9.86 9.32 29.03
N GLN A 551 -10.18 10.35 28.28
CA GLN A 551 -9.52 11.65 28.30
C GLN A 551 -9.82 12.45 27.03
N GLN A 552 -10.17 13.71 27.29
CA GLN A 552 -10.13 14.88 26.41
C GLN A 552 -11.18 15.04 25.32
N ALA A 553 -12.16 15.86 25.67
CA ALA A 553 -12.65 16.92 24.79
C ALA A 553 -13.36 17.97 25.64
N ASP A 554 -12.65 19.05 25.87
CA ASP A 554 -13.26 20.30 26.30
C ASP A 554 -13.69 21.12 25.11
N SER A 555 -14.78 21.81 25.34
CA SER A 555 -15.26 23.04 24.72
C SER A 555 -15.74 23.01 23.30
N GLU A 556 -17.02 23.01 23.19
CA GLU A 556 -17.78 24.04 22.50
C GLU A 556 -19.26 23.69 22.58
N LEU A 557 -20.02 24.50 23.35
CA LEU A 557 -21.42 24.76 23.05
C LEU A 557 -22.04 25.61 24.12
N ALA A 558 -22.36 26.81 23.78
CA ALA A 558 -23.62 27.36 24.20
C ALA A 558 -23.92 28.66 23.48
N ALA A 559 -24.86 28.64 22.63
CA ALA A 559 -25.79 29.76 22.45
C ALA A 559 -27.01 29.24 21.73
N ALA A 560 -28.08 29.05 22.46
CA ALA A 560 -29.45 29.38 22.00
C ALA A 560 -30.42 29.12 23.10
N ASP A 561 -31.02 30.24 23.52
CA ASP A 561 -32.43 30.41 23.80
C ASP A 561 -33.05 29.72 25.02
N SER A 562 -33.32 30.54 26.03
CA SER A 562 -34.52 30.35 26.86
C SER A 562 -34.94 31.67 27.50
N THR A 563 -36.02 32.19 27.01
CA THR A 563 -36.87 33.19 27.68
C THR A 563 -37.57 32.58 28.87
N ALA A 564 -37.66 33.44 29.94
CA ALA A 564 -38.60 33.48 31.04
C ALA A 564 -38.35 32.59 32.27
N ILE A 565 -38.01 33.16 33.42
CA ILE A 565 -38.91 33.63 34.45
C ILE A 565 -38.08 34.35 35.51
N ALA A 566 -38.59 35.52 35.94
CA ALA A 566 -38.05 36.36 36.97
C ALA A 566 -38.18 35.75 38.39
N ASP A 567 -37.19 35.97 39.23
CA ASP A 567 -37.32 36.84 40.41
C ASP A 567 -35.99 36.93 41.21
N SER A 568 -35.66 38.21 41.42
CA SER A 568 -34.89 38.80 42.52
C SER A 568 -33.64 38.08 43.05
N ILE A 569 -32.51 38.78 42.91
CA ILE A 569 -31.70 39.37 44.01
C ILE A 569 -30.66 40.33 43.36
N ASP A 570 -30.57 41.47 43.95
CA ASP A 570 -29.76 42.66 43.66
C ASP A 570 -28.25 42.33 43.55
N ALA A 571 -27.65 42.60 42.38
CA ALA A 571 -26.22 42.80 42.20
C ALA A 571 -26.00 43.89 41.13
N PRO A 572 -25.02 44.76 41.23
CA PRO A 572 -24.94 46.00 40.42
C PRO A 572 -24.71 45.68 38.95
N LYS A 573 -25.45 46.35 38.08
CA LYS A 573 -25.31 46.31 36.60
C LYS A 573 -23.92 46.81 36.22
N PRO A 574 -23.16 46.03 35.42
CA PRO A 574 -21.99 46.60 34.75
C PRO A 574 -22.44 47.64 33.72
N ASP A 575 -21.68 48.73 33.66
CA ASP A 575 -21.97 49.88 32.79
C ASP A 575 -22.14 49.43 31.34
N LYS A 576 -23.16 49.97 30.67
CA LYS A 576 -23.42 49.68 29.24
C LYS A 576 -22.23 49.99 28.31
N GLU A 577 -21.38 50.94 28.72
CA GLU A 577 -20.17 51.29 27.97
C GLU A 577 -19.09 50.19 28.01
N GLN A 578 -18.97 49.41 29.10
CA GLN A 578 -18.06 48.26 29.19
C GLN A 578 -18.52 47.06 28.37
N ALA A 579 -19.83 46.77 28.36
CA ALA A 579 -20.37 45.67 27.55
C ALA A 579 -20.31 45.95 26.03
N GLU A 580 -20.42 47.24 25.62
CA GLU A 580 -20.22 47.66 24.22
C GLU A 580 -18.73 47.67 23.84
N ALA A 581 -17.85 48.01 24.77
CA ALA A 581 -16.40 47.93 24.57
C ALA A 581 -15.88 46.50 24.46
N ASP A 582 -16.36 45.57 25.28
CA ASP A 582 -16.02 44.14 25.23
C ASP A 582 -16.57 43.48 23.95
N SER A 583 -17.74 43.89 23.47
CA SER A 583 -18.33 43.44 22.20
C SER A 583 -17.54 43.98 20.99
N ALA A 584 -17.00 45.21 21.11
CA ALA A 584 -16.19 45.82 20.04
C ALA A 584 -14.79 45.21 19.95
N ALA A 585 -14.19 44.78 21.04
CA ALA A 585 -12.89 44.12 21.10
C ALA A 585 -12.91 42.72 20.51
N ASN A 586 -14.07 42.08 20.36
CA ASN A 586 -14.22 40.74 19.79
C ASN A 586 -14.67 40.75 18.31
N ASP A 587 -14.89 41.91 17.69
CA ASP A 587 -15.38 42.02 16.30
C ASP A 587 -14.21 42.34 15.33
N PRO A 588 -13.76 41.41 14.47
CA PRO A 588 -12.68 41.64 13.52
C PRO A 588 -12.94 42.73 12.46
N HIS A 589 -14.17 43.29 12.39
CA HIS A 589 -14.52 44.41 11.52
C HIS A 589 -14.32 45.77 12.18
N LYS A 590 -13.90 45.79 13.45
CA LYS A 590 -13.65 47.00 14.22
C LYS A 590 -12.17 47.19 14.51
N ARG A 591 -11.76 48.44 14.63
CA ARG A 591 -10.35 48.75 14.91
C ARG A 591 -9.93 48.29 16.30
N GLU A 592 -10.86 48.33 17.28
CA GLU A 592 -10.64 47.95 18.66
C GLU A 592 -10.14 46.51 18.79
N TYR A 593 -10.62 45.59 17.96
CA TYR A 593 -10.13 44.20 17.91
C TYR A 593 -8.62 44.11 17.59
N TYR A 594 -8.14 44.88 16.61
CA TYR A 594 -6.73 44.90 16.23
C TYR A 594 -5.89 45.69 17.22
N LEU A 595 -6.42 46.79 17.75
CA LEU A 595 -5.71 47.60 18.75
C LEU A 595 -5.49 46.85 20.07
N ALA A 596 -6.38 45.95 20.46
CA ALA A 596 -6.25 45.11 21.65
C ALA A 596 -5.10 44.10 21.53
N GLN A 597 -4.70 43.73 20.30
CA GLN A 597 -3.61 42.79 20.04
C GLN A 597 -2.25 43.44 19.91
N ILE A 598 -2.18 44.76 19.79
CA ILE A 598 -0.93 45.51 19.61
C ILE A 598 -0.25 45.73 20.95
N PRO A 599 1.04 45.35 21.09
CA PRO A 599 1.78 45.50 22.36
C PRO A 599 2.20 46.98 22.61
N PHE A 600 1.39 47.68 23.36
CA PHE A 600 1.67 49.08 23.72
C PHE A 600 2.48 49.23 25.02
N THR A 601 2.26 48.33 25.99
CA THR A 601 2.98 48.35 27.26
C THR A 601 4.31 47.61 27.16
N GLU A 602 5.27 47.98 28.03
CA GLU A 602 6.59 47.31 28.10
C GLU A 602 6.44 45.80 28.43
N GLU A 603 5.48 45.45 29.26
CA GLU A 603 5.17 44.03 29.57
C GLU A 603 4.66 43.27 28.36
N GLN A 604 3.77 43.86 27.56
CA GLN A 604 3.26 43.27 26.34
C GLN A 604 4.36 43.15 25.26
N LYS A 605 5.26 44.13 25.20
CA LYS A 605 6.41 44.03 24.28
C LYS A 605 7.37 42.93 24.69
N ALA A 606 7.67 42.80 26.00
CA ALA A 606 8.49 41.71 26.49
C ALA A 606 7.89 40.33 26.18
N ALA A 607 6.59 40.16 26.37
CA ALA A 607 5.87 38.92 26.00
C ALA A 607 5.93 38.68 24.47
N SER A 608 5.78 39.74 23.65
CA SER A 608 5.93 39.65 22.19
C SER A 608 7.35 39.28 21.79
N ASP A 609 8.38 39.86 22.47
CA ASP A 609 9.80 39.55 22.22
C ASP A 609 10.12 38.09 22.58
N ASP A 610 9.56 37.54 23.65
CA ASP A 610 9.76 36.13 24.02
C ASP A 610 9.24 35.19 22.96
N ILE A 611 8.07 35.47 22.35
CA ILE A 611 7.55 34.71 21.22
C ILE A 611 8.48 34.81 19.99
N ILE A 612 9.02 36.01 19.72
CA ILE A 612 9.97 36.21 18.62
C ILE A 612 11.26 35.44 18.87
N LYS A 613 11.81 35.48 20.09
CA LYS A 613 13.04 34.76 20.47
C LYS A 613 12.88 33.27 20.24
N GLU A 614 11.82 32.69 20.76
CA GLU A 614 11.54 31.26 20.58
C GLU A 614 11.30 30.91 19.10
N GLY A 615 10.52 31.72 18.41
CA GLY A 615 10.25 31.52 16.98
C GLY A 615 11.49 31.60 16.11
N LEU A 616 12.41 32.56 16.36
CA LEU A 616 13.67 32.70 15.63
C LEU A 616 14.62 31.55 15.90
N PHE A 617 14.70 31.08 17.14
CA PHE A 617 15.55 29.96 17.54
C PHE A 617 15.09 28.69 16.83
N ASN A 618 13.83 28.29 17.04
CA ASN A 618 13.27 27.08 16.48
C ASN A 618 13.28 27.08 14.93
N ALA A 619 12.89 28.20 14.31
CA ALA A 619 12.97 28.32 12.86
C ALA A 619 14.42 28.23 12.35
N GLY A 620 15.39 28.86 13.05
CA GLY A 620 16.80 28.81 12.71
C GLY A 620 17.37 27.39 12.74
N VAL A 621 17.04 26.61 13.75
CA VAL A 621 17.43 25.20 13.88
C VAL A 621 16.79 24.33 12.79
N ILE A 622 15.47 24.46 12.58
CA ILE A 622 14.72 23.69 11.56
C ILE A 622 15.25 23.99 10.15
N PHE A 623 15.54 25.26 9.83
CA PHE A 623 16.14 25.64 8.55
C PHE A 623 17.49 24.96 8.31
N LYS A 624 18.33 24.83 9.35
CA LYS A 624 19.65 24.21 9.25
C LYS A 624 19.57 22.70 9.15
N ASP A 625 18.82 22.06 10.07
CA ASP A 625 18.88 20.60 10.29
C ASP A 625 17.91 19.81 9.42
N LYS A 626 16.72 20.38 9.13
CA LYS A 626 15.66 19.66 8.40
C LYS A 626 15.48 20.12 6.96
N LEU A 627 15.79 21.40 6.66
CA LEU A 627 15.57 21.98 5.33
C LEU A 627 16.85 22.27 4.54
N ASP A 628 18.00 22.14 5.18
CA ASP A 628 19.31 22.50 4.59
C ASP A 628 19.36 23.92 3.99
N ASN A 629 18.52 24.84 4.50
CA ASN A 629 18.50 26.24 4.07
C ASN A 629 19.36 27.08 5.01
N LEU A 630 20.69 26.94 4.83
CA LEU A 630 21.69 27.60 5.71
C LEU A 630 21.58 29.12 5.68
N ARG A 631 21.13 29.73 4.56
CA ARG A 631 20.96 31.20 4.43
C ARG A 631 19.83 31.71 5.34
N LEU A 632 18.69 31.05 5.41
CA LEU A 632 17.59 31.45 6.29
C LEU A 632 17.89 31.14 7.75
N SER A 633 18.58 30.04 8.02
CA SER A 633 19.07 29.71 9.35
C SER A 633 20.03 30.79 9.87
N GLU A 634 21.07 31.19 9.08
CA GLU A 634 22.00 32.28 9.42
C GLU A 634 21.25 33.57 9.76
N LYS A 635 20.27 33.94 8.88
CA LYS A 635 19.50 35.18 9.10
C LYS A 635 18.72 35.15 10.41
N SER A 636 18.06 34.02 10.72
CA SER A 636 17.23 33.87 11.92
C SER A 636 18.09 33.88 13.19
N LEU A 637 19.18 33.10 13.21
CA LEU A 637 20.07 32.99 14.38
C LEU A 637 20.90 34.24 14.62
N LEU A 638 21.40 34.90 13.56
CA LEU A 638 22.09 36.18 13.70
C LEU A 638 21.17 37.29 14.23
N ARG A 639 19.90 37.29 13.78
CA ARG A 639 18.91 38.22 14.32
C ARG A 639 18.66 37.95 15.81
N LEU A 640 18.52 36.68 16.19
CA LEU A 640 18.34 36.29 17.57
C LEU A 640 19.52 36.75 18.45
N THR A 641 20.74 36.34 18.11
CA THR A 641 21.93 36.62 18.90
C THR A 641 22.30 38.12 18.94
N GLY A 642 21.95 38.88 17.89
CA GLY A 642 22.24 40.30 17.78
C GLY A 642 21.21 41.22 18.43
N GLN A 643 19.93 40.89 18.36
CA GLN A 643 18.86 41.71 18.91
C GLN A 643 18.43 41.33 20.34
N TYR A 644 18.57 40.05 20.70
CA TYR A 644 18.03 39.41 21.90
C TYR A 644 19.15 38.67 22.66
N ALA A 645 20.18 39.40 23.11
CA ALA A 645 21.30 38.83 23.84
C ALA A 645 20.91 38.21 25.21
N ASP A 646 19.72 38.53 25.72
CA ASP A 646 19.14 38.04 26.96
C ASP A 646 18.43 36.70 26.86
N TYR A 647 18.34 36.11 25.67
CA TYR A 647 17.63 34.84 25.48
C TYR A 647 18.35 33.66 26.16
N ALA A 648 17.58 32.84 26.90
CA ALA A 648 18.16 31.77 27.72
C ALA A 648 18.94 30.70 26.95
N LYS A 649 18.63 30.49 25.65
CA LYS A 649 19.31 29.52 24.78
C LYS A 649 20.24 30.20 23.76
N ASN A 650 20.77 31.34 24.09
CA ASN A 650 21.62 32.09 23.17
C ASN A 650 23.00 31.43 22.99
N ASP A 651 23.48 30.70 23.98
CA ASP A 651 24.64 29.83 23.90
C ASP A 651 24.44 28.70 22.85
N GLU A 652 23.28 28.07 22.86
CA GLU A 652 22.89 27.07 21.87
C GLU A 652 22.73 27.68 20.45
N ALA A 653 22.22 28.91 20.35
CA ALA A 653 22.11 29.62 19.08
C ALA A 653 23.50 29.90 18.48
N TRP A 654 24.49 30.31 19.29
CA TRP A 654 25.88 30.48 18.85
C TRP A 654 26.54 29.15 18.44
N TYR A 655 26.24 28.06 19.15
CA TYR A 655 26.66 26.73 18.76
C TYR A 655 26.10 26.33 17.38
N HIS A 656 24.82 26.58 17.12
CA HIS A 656 24.22 26.33 15.82
C HIS A 656 24.83 27.19 14.72
N LEU A 657 25.18 28.44 14.99
CA LEU A 657 25.91 29.29 14.04
C LEU A 657 27.31 28.74 13.75
N PHE A 658 28.03 28.28 14.78
CA PHE A 658 29.33 27.64 14.61
C PHE A 658 29.25 26.44 13.68
N LEU A 659 28.28 25.54 13.90
CA LEU A 659 28.07 24.38 13.04
C LEU A 659 27.73 24.79 11.60
N LEU A 660 26.86 25.78 11.43
CA LEU A 660 26.49 26.33 10.14
C LEU A 660 27.69 26.85 9.36
N TYR A 661 28.53 27.68 9.99
CA TYR A 661 29.74 28.25 9.36
C TYR A 661 30.81 27.18 9.11
N SER A 662 30.93 26.19 9.97
CA SER A 662 31.81 25.03 9.77
C SER A 662 31.38 24.23 8.54
N ARG A 663 30.05 24.00 8.36
CA ARG A 663 29.46 23.34 7.20
C ARG A 663 29.65 24.11 5.90
N LEU A 664 29.61 25.45 5.97
CA LEU A 664 29.93 26.36 4.84
C LEU A 664 31.41 26.49 4.55
N GLY A 665 32.31 25.95 5.40
CA GLY A 665 33.75 26.11 5.29
C GLY A 665 34.26 27.49 5.66
N MET A 666 33.45 28.34 6.30
CA MET A 666 33.78 29.72 6.73
C MET A 666 34.49 29.71 8.10
N LYS A 667 35.75 29.25 8.12
CA LYS A 667 36.50 29.02 9.36
C LYS A 667 36.65 30.28 10.26
N GLU A 668 36.79 31.46 9.65
CA GLU A 668 36.94 32.73 10.41
C GLU A 668 35.66 33.04 11.21
N LYS A 669 34.48 32.95 10.57
CA LYS A 669 33.19 33.16 11.24
C LYS A 669 32.88 32.08 12.29
N ALA A 670 33.28 30.83 12.04
CA ALA A 670 33.14 29.77 13.03
C ALA A 670 34.02 30.05 14.27
N ALA A 671 35.27 30.53 14.08
CA ALA A 671 36.15 30.92 15.17
C ALA A 671 35.57 32.12 15.96
N ASP A 672 34.97 33.12 15.27
CA ASP A 672 34.30 34.24 15.95
C ASP A 672 33.14 33.75 16.83
N CYS A 673 32.33 32.78 16.36
CA CYS A 673 31.27 32.17 17.18
C CYS A 673 31.84 31.48 18.43
N LEU A 674 32.95 30.76 18.30
CA LEU A 674 33.60 30.11 19.43
C LEU A 674 34.17 31.15 20.43
N LEU A 675 34.76 32.23 19.97
CA LEU A 675 35.21 33.32 20.82
C LEU A 675 34.05 33.97 21.57
N GLN A 676 32.91 34.18 20.94
CA GLN A 676 31.70 34.69 21.57
C GLN A 676 31.19 33.74 22.66
N LEU A 677 31.14 32.44 22.39
CA LEU A 677 30.77 31.40 23.37
C LEU A 677 31.73 31.43 24.59
N GLN A 678 33.04 31.45 24.35
CA GLN A 678 34.04 31.45 25.42
C GLN A 678 34.02 32.74 26.27
N SER A 679 33.70 33.89 25.66
CA SER A 679 33.65 35.16 26.37
C SER A 679 32.36 35.38 27.14
N SER A 680 31.21 35.01 26.54
CA SER A 680 29.89 35.32 27.12
C SER A 680 29.27 34.15 27.88
N TYR A 681 29.63 32.91 27.54
CA TYR A 681 29.01 31.67 28.10
C TYR A 681 30.06 30.59 28.43
N PRO A 682 31.07 30.90 29.30
CA PRO A 682 32.22 30.01 29.53
C PRO A 682 31.83 28.66 30.15
N GLU A 683 30.77 28.62 30.98
CA GLU A 683 30.28 27.42 31.65
C GLU A 683 29.21 26.61 30.84
N SER A 684 28.85 27.10 29.66
CA SER A 684 27.89 26.42 28.81
C SER A 684 28.42 25.07 28.33
N GLN A 685 27.55 24.06 28.29
CA GLN A 685 27.89 22.74 27.73
C GLN A 685 28.39 22.83 26.29
N TRP A 686 27.88 23.78 25.52
CA TRP A 686 28.26 23.99 24.12
C TRP A 686 29.67 24.59 24.00
N THR A 687 30.02 25.47 24.90
CA THR A 687 31.38 26.03 24.97
C THR A 687 32.40 24.95 25.35
N LEU A 688 32.08 24.12 26.33
CA LEU A 688 32.92 22.99 26.74
C LEU A 688 33.10 22.00 25.60
N LEU A 689 32.01 21.67 24.89
CA LEU A 689 32.02 20.77 23.74
C LEU A 689 32.93 21.30 22.59
N LEU A 690 32.74 22.55 22.19
CA LEU A 690 33.50 23.16 21.09
C LEU A 690 34.94 23.44 21.44
N SER A 691 35.26 23.66 22.72
CA SER A 691 36.62 23.86 23.21
C SER A 691 37.40 22.54 23.33
N ASN A 692 36.77 21.39 23.15
CA ASN A 692 37.45 20.10 23.14
C ASN A 692 38.42 20.02 21.94
N PRO A 693 39.73 19.77 22.16
CA PRO A 693 40.72 19.71 21.09
C PRO A 693 40.44 18.66 20.02
N TYR A 694 39.62 17.67 20.33
CA TYR A 694 39.24 16.60 19.41
C TYR A 694 37.94 16.88 18.67
N PHE A 695 37.29 18.03 18.87
CA PHE A 695 35.95 18.29 18.33
C PHE A 695 35.87 18.16 16.80
N GLU A 696 36.81 18.75 16.05
CA GLU A 696 36.81 18.70 14.58
C GLU A 696 36.99 17.28 14.05
N GLU A 697 37.87 16.50 14.67
CA GLU A 697 38.11 15.11 14.28
C GLU A 697 36.90 14.22 14.64
N ASN A 698 36.36 14.41 15.84
CA ASN A 698 35.19 13.67 16.30
C ASN A 698 33.93 14.01 15.47
N ALA A 699 33.75 15.24 15.04
CA ALA A 699 32.65 15.63 14.18
C ALA A 699 32.68 14.96 12.79
N ARG A 700 33.87 14.63 12.28
CA ARG A 700 34.06 13.99 10.97
C ARG A 700 34.09 12.47 11.04
N PHE A 701 34.76 11.91 12.04
CA PHE A 701 35.10 10.49 12.14
C PHE A 701 34.81 9.92 13.52
N GLY A 702 34.03 10.62 14.37
CA GLY A 702 33.85 10.27 15.78
C GLY A 702 33.32 8.85 15.97
N VAL A 703 32.33 8.44 15.17
CA VAL A 703 31.75 7.08 15.24
C VAL A 703 32.80 6.03 14.92
N GLN A 704 33.57 6.22 13.83
CA GLN A 704 34.61 5.26 13.42
C GLN A 704 35.75 5.20 14.41
N ILE A 705 36.14 6.38 15.00
CA ILE A 705 37.21 6.44 16.01
C ILE A 705 36.74 5.78 17.28
N GLU A 706 35.52 6.05 17.75
CA GLU A 706 34.94 5.45 18.93
C GLU A 706 34.84 3.94 18.78
N ASP A 707 34.33 3.45 17.64
CA ASP A 707 34.24 2.02 17.31
C ASP A 707 35.62 1.35 17.26
N SER A 708 36.63 2.05 16.71
CA SER A 708 38.01 1.53 16.67
C SER A 708 38.60 1.41 18.07
N ILE A 709 38.43 2.45 18.92
CA ILE A 709 38.90 2.41 20.32
C ILE A 709 38.14 1.30 21.08
N TYR A 710 36.84 1.17 20.89
CA TYR A 710 36.06 0.13 21.54
C TYR A 710 36.52 -1.27 21.09
N THR A 711 36.75 -1.49 19.81
CA THR A 711 37.29 -2.73 19.29
C THR A 711 38.63 -3.10 19.88
N ALA A 712 39.55 -2.13 19.98
CA ALA A 712 40.85 -2.29 20.64
C ALA A 712 40.70 -2.61 22.13
N THR A 713 39.80 -1.93 22.84
CA THR A 713 39.48 -2.16 24.25
C THR A 713 38.93 -3.55 24.49
N TYR A 714 38.01 -3.99 23.64
CA TYR A 714 37.43 -5.33 23.74
C TYR A 714 38.46 -6.43 23.45
N GLN A 715 39.37 -6.20 22.49
CA GLN A 715 40.46 -7.12 22.22
C GLN A 715 41.48 -7.13 23.41
N ALA A 716 41.81 -5.99 23.99
CA ALA A 716 42.65 -5.90 25.18
C ALA A 716 42.06 -6.63 26.38
N PHE A 717 40.70 -6.53 26.53
CA PHE A 717 39.98 -7.28 27.55
C PHE A 717 40.07 -8.80 27.33
N LYS A 718 39.89 -9.27 26.08
CA LYS A 718 40.05 -10.71 25.74
C LYS A 718 41.46 -11.22 26.05
N ASP A 719 42.45 -10.40 25.83
CA ASP A 719 43.88 -10.72 26.04
C ASP A 719 44.32 -10.53 27.50
N ASN A 720 43.41 -10.18 28.43
CA ASN A 720 43.66 -9.87 29.84
C ASN A 720 44.65 -8.69 30.06
N ARG A 721 44.71 -7.72 29.10
CA ARG A 721 45.52 -6.51 29.21
C ARG A 721 44.69 -5.40 29.86
N PHE A 722 44.39 -5.56 31.16
CA PHE A 722 43.44 -4.68 31.87
C PHE A 722 43.93 -3.23 32.04
N ASP A 723 45.22 -2.98 32.11
CA ASP A 723 45.79 -1.63 32.16
C ASP A 723 45.47 -0.83 30.88
N GLU A 724 45.52 -1.50 29.73
CA GLU A 724 45.16 -0.91 28.44
C GLU A 724 43.64 -0.68 28.33
N VAL A 725 42.81 -1.59 28.89
CA VAL A 725 41.35 -1.38 28.99
C VAL A 725 41.07 -0.11 29.79
N MET A 726 41.69 0.08 30.98
CA MET A 726 41.48 1.27 31.83
C MET A 726 41.88 2.55 31.12
N ALA A 727 43.03 2.55 30.43
CA ALA A 727 43.52 3.71 29.68
C ALA A 727 42.55 4.09 28.54
N ASN A 728 41.99 3.08 27.80
CA ASN A 728 41.05 3.30 26.72
C ASN A 728 39.69 3.77 27.25
N VAL A 729 39.24 3.28 28.41
CA VAL A 729 38.02 3.73 29.08
C VAL A 729 38.15 5.23 29.49
N GLN A 730 39.29 5.60 30.03
CA GLN A 730 39.56 7.00 30.36
C GLN A 730 39.63 7.88 29.11
N LEU A 731 40.27 7.41 28.04
CA LEU A 731 40.29 8.09 26.74
C LEU A 731 38.90 8.26 26.18
N SER A 732 38.03 7.22 26.30
CA SER A 732 36.65 7.32 25.90
C SER A 732 35.86 8.34 26.71
N GLU A 733 36.16 8.49 28.04
CA GLU A 733 35.50 9.49 28.90
C GLU A 733 35.88 10.92 28.51
N GLU A 734 37.19 11.13 28.22
CA GLU A 734 37.70 12.45 27.82
C GLU A 734 37.29 12.86 26.42
N ARG A 735 37.27 11.91 25.50
CA ARG A 735 37.04 12.17 24.07
C ARG A 735 35.58 12.04 23.64
N PHE A 736 34.85 11.07 24.19
CA PHE A 736 33.47 10.73 23.82
C PHE A 736 32.57 10.60 25.05
N PRO A 737 32.39 11.65 25.87
CA PRO A 737 31.59 11.55 27.10
C PRO A 737 30.12 11.18 26.84
N MET A 738 29.58 11.51 25.65
CA MET A 738 28.25 11.21 25.17
C MET A 738 28.24 10.22 23.99
N GLY A 739 29.31 9.47 23.82
CA GLY A 739 29.45 8.52 22.73
C GLY A 739 28.50 7.33 22.81
N ALA A 740 28.14 6.77 21.67
CA ALA A 740 27.20 5.65 21.57
C ALA A 740 27.73 4.36 22.25
N ASN A 741 29.05 4.18 22.25
CA ASN A 741 29.70 3.03 22.89
C ASN A 741 30.11 3.30 24.37
N ARG A 742 29.89 4.49 24.91
CA ARG A 742 30.25 4.82 26.32
C ARG A 742 29.69 3.82 27.33
N PRO A 743 28.41 3.38 27.27
CA PRO A 743 27.89 2.32 28.13
C PRO A 743 28.70 1.03 28.07
N LYS A 744 29.11 0.64 26.85
CA LYS A 744 29.89 -0.58 26.61
C LYS A 744 31.31 -0.48 27.19
N PHE A 745 31.94 0.71 27.12
CA PHE A 745 33.25 0.95 27.78
C PHE A 745 33.17 0.80 29.29
N VAL A 746 32.17 1.44 29.95
CA VAL A 746 31.95 1.34 31.39
C VAL A 746 31.63 -0.10 31.81
N PHE A 747 30.89 -0.84 30.97
CA PHE A 747 30.59 -2.23 31.20
C PHE A 747 31.87 -3.11 31.14
N VAL A 748 32.73 -2.93 30.13
CA VAL A 748 33.98 -3.67 29.96
C VAL A 748 34.97 -3.32 31.08
N GLU A 749 34.99 -2.05 31.55
CA GLU A 749 35.74 -1.61 32.75
C GLU A 749 35.28 -2.43 33.97
N GLY A 750 33.96 -2.49 34.20
CA GLY A 750 33.42 -3.27 35.31
C GLY A 750 33.78 -4.74 35.24
N LEU A 751 33.73 -5.37 34.05
CA LEU A 751 34.16 -6.75 33.84
C LEU A 751 35.68 -6.94 34.10
N SER A 752 36.49 -5.95 33.73
CA SER A 752 37.93 -5.96 33.95
C SER A 752 38.28 -5.90 35.45
N LEU A 753 37.59 -5.06 36.21
CA LEU A 753 37.71 -4.98 37.67
C LEU A 753 37.25 -6.29 38.35
N LEU A 754 36.20 -6.95 37.87
CA LEU A 754 35.79 -8.25 38.35
C LEU A 754 36.87 -9.31 38.13
N ASN A 755 37.52 -9.31 36.97
CA ASN A 755 38.63 -10.24 36.69
C ASN A 755 39.87 -9.96 37.54
N GLN A 756 40.08 -8.72 37.98
CA GLN A 756 41.15 -8.33 38.89
C GLN A 756 40.83 -8.64 40.38
N GLY A 757 39.58 -9.01 40.66
CA GLY A 757 39.11 -9.28 42.02
C GLY A 757 38.57 -8.10 42.80
N GLU A 758 38.47 -6.94 42.14
CA GLU A 758 37.94 -5.70 42.72
C GLU A 758 36.42 -5.62 42.62
N VAL A 759 35.71 -6.46 43.36
CA VAL A 759 34.28 -6.64 43.30
C VAL A 759 33.50 -5.36 43.61
N ASP A 760 33.89 -4.60 44.62
CA ASP A 760 33.17 -3.40 45.04
C ASP A 760 33.25 -2.28 43.96
N SER A 761 34.45 -2.06 43.41
CA SER A 761 34.66 -1.12 42.31
C SER A 761 33.87 -1.50 41.05
N ALA A 762 33.85 -2.79 40.72
CA ALA A 762 33.12 -3.36 39.60
C ALA A 762 31.60 -3.15 39.72
N LEU A 763 31.04 -3.42 40.93
CA LEU A 763 29.62 -3.22 41.21
C LEU A 763 29.18 -1.75 41.05
N VAL A 764 30.06 -0.81 41.44
CA VAL A 764 29.79 0.63 41.21
C VAL A 764 29.67 0.93 39.71
N ARG A 765 30.60 0.39 38.90
CA ARG A 765 30.54 0.56 37.44
C ARG A 765 29.30 -0.12 36.81
N MET A 766 28.95 -1.33 37.22
CA MET A 766 27.77 -1.99 36.75
C MET A 766 26.45 -1.26 37.09
N LYS A 767 26.36 -0.72 38.33
CA LYS A 767 25.23 0.12 38.73
C LYS A 767 25.18 1.40 37.90
N THR A 768 26.32 2.03 37.61
CA THR A 768 26.41 3.22 36.75
C THR A 768 25.84 2.93 35.34
N VAL A 769 26.11 1.75 34.79
CA VAL A 769 25.52 1.32 33.49
C VAL A 769 24.01 1.21 33.58
N VAL A 770 23.47 0.56 34.60
CA VAL A 770 22.03 0.37 34.80
C VAL A 770 21.31 1.70 35.06
N GLU A 771 21.88 2.58 35.84
CA GLU A 771 21.27 3.85 36.26
C GLU A 771 21.32 4.93 35.17
N LYS A 772 22.48 5.08 34.49
CA LYS A 772 22.65 6.12 33.47
C LYS A 772 22.23 5.74 32.07
N TYR A 773 22.23 4.42 31.74
CA TYR A 773 21.97 3.93 30.38
C TYR A 773 20.99 2.77 30.35
N PRO A 774 19.77 2.93 30.93
CA PRO A 774 18.81 1.84 31.11
C PRO A 774 18.40 1.14 29.81
N ASP A 775 18.35 1.89 28.70
CA ASP A 775 17.90 1.40 27.39
C ASP A 775 19.01 0.76 26.54
N ASN A 776 20.24 0.66 27.06
CA ASN A 776 21.36 0.10 26.31
C ASN A 776 21.43 -1.44 26.42
N GLU A 777 21.94 -2.09 25.37
CA GLU A 777 22.07 -3.55 25.25
C GLU A 777 22.85 -4.22 26.39
N VAL A 778 23.82 -3.52 27.00
CA VAL A 778 24.63 -4.06 28.10
C VAL A 778 23.98 -3.87 29.48
N SER A 779 22.97 -3.03 29.59
CA SER A 779 22.33 -2.70 30.88
C SER A 779 21.61 -3.90 31.53
N PRO A 780 20.86 -4.75 30.80
CA PRO A 780 20.29 -5.97 31.36
C PRO A 780 21.35 -6.92 31.90
N ILE A 781 22.50 -7.03 31.22
CA ILE A 781 23.60 -7.91 31.64
C ILE A 781 24.27 -7.35 32.90
N ALA A 782 24.51 -6.05 32.93
CA ALA A 782 25.05 -5.38 34.14
C ALA A 782 24.11 -5.55 35.35
N GLY A 783 22.79 -5.45 35.14
CA GLY A 783 21.79 -5.67 36.19
C GLY A 783 21.78 -7.10 36.72
N MET A 784 21.96 -8.10 35.83
CA MET A 784 22.09 -9.52 36.26
C MET A 784 23.35 -9.76 37.13
N ILE A 785 24.47 -9.12 36.78
CA ILE A 785 25.71 -9.20 37.54
C ILE A 785 25.52 -8.60 38.95
N VAL A 786 24.96 -7.37 39.01
CA VAL A 786 24.67 -6.69 40.30
C VAL A 786 23.78 -7.55 41.17
N LYS A 787 22.70 -8.14 40.64
CA LYS A 787 21.78 -9.00 41.35
C LYS A 787 22.42 -10.31 41.80
N GLY A 788 23.24 -10.95 40.93
CA GLY A 788 23.93 -12.19 41.24
C GLY A 788 24.92 -12.06 42.43
N VAL A 789 25.65 -10.94 42.46
CA VAL A 789 26.57 -10.67 43.59
C VAL A 789 25.80 -10.33 44.86
N GLN A 790 24.68 -9.61 44.78
CA GLN A 790 23.82 -9.34 45.95
C GLN A 790 23.19 -10.61 46.51
N GLU A 791 22.89 -11.61 45.69
CA GLU A 791 22.38 -12.92 46.06
C GLU A 791 23.48 -13.86 46.60
N GLY A 792 24.72 -13.41 46.74
CA GLY A 792 25.85 -14.17 47.30
C GLY A 792 26.49 -15.16 46.32
N ARG A 793 26.27 -15.00 45.03
CA ARG A 793 26.96 -15.79 43.99
C ARG A 793 28.41 -15.35 43.90
N THR A 794 29.37 -16.26 44.12
CA THR A 794 30.81 -15.99 44.06
C THR A 794 31.30 -16.17 42.61
N ILE A 795 32.15 -15.22 42.18
CA ILE A 795 32.82 -15.26 40.91
C ILE A 795 33.98 -16.24 41.01
N HIS A 796 34.01 -17.32 40.25
CA HIS A 796 35.03 -18.35 40.28
C HIS A 796 36.10 -18.15 39.20
N GLY A 797 37.36 -18.01 39.63
CA GLY A 797 38.55 -18.31 38.83
C GLY A 797 38.92 -17.30 37.72
N GLY A 798 38.66 -16.01 37.84
CA GLY A 798 39.13 -15.03 36.87
C GLY A 798 38.51 -15.15 35.45
N LYS A 799 37.57 -16.04 35.28
CA LYS A 799 36.70 -16.10 34.09
C LYS A 799 35.26 -15.93 34.56
N PHE A 800 34.67 -14.89 34.07
CA PHE A 800 33.25 -14.64 34.25
C PHE A 800 32.49 -15.64 33.39
N ASP A 801 31.95 -16.68 34.01
CA ASP A 801 31.00 -17.57 33.36
C ASP A 801 29.65 -16.84 33.36
N ILE A 802 29.34 -16.19 32.22
CA ILE A 802 28.03 -15.54 32.01
C ILE A 802 26.90 -16.58 32.01
N GLY A 803 27.16 -17.81 32.36
CA GLY A 803 26.27 -18.94 32.21
C GLY A 803 26.05 -19.29 30.74
N ASP A 804 25.67 -20.52 30.48
CA ASP A 804 25.28 -20.96 29.17
C ASP A 804 24.19 -20.00 28.61
N VAL A 805 24.33 -19.59 27.37
CA VAL A 805 23.39 -18.70 26.69
C VAL A 805 21.95 -19.21 26.80
N TRP A 806 21.78 -20.49 26.94
CA TRP A 806 20.50 -21.18 27.06
C TRP A 806 19.88 -21.11 28.47
N SER A 807 20.62 -20.69 29.49
CA SER A 807 20.14 -20.50 30.88
C SER A 807 19.78 -19.03 31.18
N ARG A 808 19.85 -18.15 30.20
CA ARG A 808 19.54 -16.72 30.34
C ARG A 808 18.05 -16.43 30.18
N TRP A 809 17.58 -15.44 30.96
CA TRP A 809 16.27 -14.82 30.79
C TRP A 809 16.35 -13.34 31.17
N THR A 810 15.62 -12.49 30.45
CA THR A 810 15.63 -11.05 30.67
C THR A 810 14.59 -10.69 31.73
N VAL A 811 15.04 -10.15 32.87
CA VAL A 811 14.12 -9.53 33.82
C VAL A 811 13.63 -8.22 33.21
N GLN A 812 12.45 -8.21 32.62
CA GLN A 812 11.75 -6.94 32.46
C GLN A 812 11.45 -6.46 33.88
N THR A 813 11.91 -5.25 34.21
CA THR A 813 11.47 -4.50 35.38
C THR A 813 9.97 -4.22 35.19
N ALA A 814 9.15 -5.16 35.61
CA ALA A 814 7.71 -4.99 35.65
C ALA A 814 7.41 -3.84 36.57
N SER A 815 6.82 -2.78 36.03
CA SER A 815 6.01 -1.88 36.82
C SER A 815 5.09 -2.73 37.70
N ALA A 816 5.05 -2.41 38.97
CA ALA A 816 4.51 -3.20 40.09
C ALA A 816 2.99 -3.36 40.08
N ASP A 817 2.34 -3.65 38.93
CA ASP A 817 0.89 -3.76 38.82
C ASP A 817 0.39 -4.87 37.90
N SER A 818 0.97 -6.08 38.02
CA SER A 818 0.19 -7.28 37.61
C SER A 818 0.78 -8.53 38.24
N ALA A 819 0.21 -8.92 39.37
CA ALA A 819 0.30 -10.28 39.91
C ALA A 819 -0.52 -11.22 39.01
N SER A 820 -0.05 -11.50 37.79
CA SER A 820 -0.55 -12.62 37.01
C SER A 820 0.36 -13.81 37.24
N THR A 821 -0.19 -14.86 37.80
CA THR A 821 0.45 -16.18 38.01
C THR A 821 0.54 -16.92 36.68
N ASP A 822 1.27 -16.38 35.70
CA ASP A 822 1.48 -17.04 34.41
C ASP A 822 2.56 -18.11 34.58
N THR A 823 2.12 -19.36 34.75
CA THR A 823 2.96 -20.56 34.73
C THR A 823 2.92 -21.21 33.34
N LEU A 824 3.95 -21.99 33.00
CA LEU A 824 3.98 -22.76 31.76
C LEU A 824 2.75 -23.69 31.66
N SER A 825 2.05 -23.62 30.54
CA SER A 825 0.83 -24.40 30.28
C SER A 825 1.14 -25.70 29.58
N VAL A 826 0.46 -26.76 30.02
CA VAL A 826 0.48 -28.12 29.41
C VAL A 826 -0.69 -28.32 28.42
N GLU A 827 -1.37 -27.26 27.99
CA GLU A 827 -2.51 -27.36 27.11
C GLU A 827 -2.12 -27.91 25.75
N ARG A 828 -2.77 -29.01 25.33
CA ARG A 828 -2.43 -29.78 24.13
C ARG A 828 -3.14 -29.30 22.87
N ASN A 829 -4.38 -28.83 23.02
CA ASN A 829 -5.26 -28.43 21.91
C ASN A 829 -5.25 -26.91 21.73
N THR A 830 -4.07 -26.38 21.52
CA THR A 830 -3.84 -24.95 21.23
C THR A 830 -2.80 -24.85 20.13
N ASN A 831 -2.60 -23.66 19.56
CA ASN A 831 -1.60 -23.45 18.52
C ASN A 831 -0.20 -23.70 19.06
N TYR A 832 0.57 -24.51 18.35
CA TYR A 832 1.95 -24.82 18.62
C TYR A 832 2.88 -24.30 17.54
N ILE A 833 4.14 -24.07 17.93
CA ILE A 833 5.21 -23.59 17.07
C ILE A 833 6.38 -24.59 17.21
N PHE A 834 6.96 -24.95 16.09
CA PHE A 834 8.24 -25.63 16.07
C PHE A 834 9.35 -24.61 15.93
N LEU A 835 10.16 -24.47 16.97
CA LEU A 835 11.18 -23.47 17.12
C LEU A 835 12.57 -24.08 16.96
N LEU A 836 13.39 -23.51 16.09
CA LEU A 836 14.82 -23.78 15.97
C LEU A 836 15.58 -22.59 16.53
N ALA A 837 16.24 -22.78 17.67
CA ALA A 837 17.06 -21.75 18.31
C ALA A 837 18.55 -22.07 18.10
N TYR A 838 19.32 -21.06 17.71
CA TYR A 838 20.76 -21.23 17.44
C TYR A 838 21.54 -19.94 17.72
N GLN A 839 22.85 -20.07 17.93
CA GLN A 839 23.72 -18.90 18.03
C GLN A 839 23.96 -18.34 16.62
N PRO A 840 23.92 -17.02 16.40
CA PRO A 840 24.02 -16.40 15.08
C PRO A 840 25.23 -16.85 14.25
N ASP A 841 26.36 -17.10 14.91
CA ASP A 841 27.61 -17.50 14.24
C ASP A 841 27.75 -19.01 14.02
N SER A 842 26.81 -19.83 14.52
CA SER A 842 26.89 -21.28 14.44
C SER A 842 26.19 -21.88 13.22
N VAL A 843 25.26 -21.16 12.62
CA VAL A 843 24.43 -21.61 11.49
C VAL A 843 24.24 -20.50 10.46
N ASN A 844 24.33 -20.85 9.18
CA ASN A 844 23.95 -19.93 8.12
C ASN A 844 22.42 -19.85 8.03
N ALA A 845 21.84 -18.74 8.56
CA ALA A 845 20.40 -18.53 8.66
C ALA A 845 19.69 -18.62 7.29
N ASN A 846 20.29 -18.09 6.23
CA ASN A 846 19.70 -18.11 4.88
C ASN A 846 19.68 -19.54 4.30
N GLN A 847 20.71 -20.33 4.58
CA GLN A 847 20.75 -21.72 4.14
C GLN A 847 19.74 -22.57 4.92
N LEU A 848 19.62 -22.35 6.22
CA LEU A 848 18.65 -23.02 7.07
C LEU A 848 17.22 -22.68 6.62
N LEU A 849 16.93 -21.42 6.37
CA LEU A 849 15.63 -20.94 5.86
C LEU A 849 15.28 -21.58 4.51
N TYR A 850 16.22 -21.62 3.59
CA TYR A 850 16.03 -22.23 2.27
C TYR A 850 15.73 -23.74 2.36
N GLU A 851 16.50 -24.49 3.12
CA GLU A 851 16.30 -25.96 3.24
C GLU A 851 15.01 -26.28 4.01
N MET A 852 14.65 -25.50 5.03
CA MET A 852 13.38 -25.66 5.75
C MET A 852 12.17 -25.34 4.87
N ALA A 853 12.20 -24.24 4.10
CA ALA A 853 11.15 -23.90 3.16
C ALA A 853 11.00 -24.97 2.06
N LYS A 854 12.12 -25.45 1.52
CA LYS A 854 12.16 -26.54 0.53
C LYS A 854 11.59 -27.85 1.10
N TYR A 855 11.94 -28.20 2.35
CA TYR A 855 11.42 -29.36 3.03
C TYR A 855 9.91 -29.28 3.20
N ASN A 856 9.40 -28.16 3.69
CA ASN A 856 7.96 -27.95 3.88
C ASN A 856 7.21 -28.06 2.56
N PHE A 857 7.70 -27.40 1.53
CA PHE A 857 7.07 -27.43 0.20
C PHE A 857 7.10 -28.84 -0.44
N THR A 858 8.14 -29.63 -0.16
CA THR A 858 8.28 -30.95 -0.75
C THR A 858 7.40 -31.99 -0.06
N ASN A 859 7.26 -31.91 1.27
CA ASN A 859 6.65 -32.97 2.08
C ASN A 859 5.20 -32.69 2.48
N PHE A 860 4.78 -31.40 2.49
CA PHE A 860 3.45 -31.00 2.95
C PHE A 860 2.70 -30.20 1.85
N MET A 861 1.92 -30.90 1.03
CA MET A 861 1.15 -30.26 -0.07
C MET A 861 -0.22 -29.69 0.36
N VAL A 862 -0.69 -30.06 1.53
CA VAL A 862 -2.04 -29.77 2.05
C VAL A 862 -2.00 -28.75 3.18
N ARG A 863 -0.82 -28.56 3.78
CA ARG A 863 -0.59 -27.65 4.92
C ARG A 863 0.36 -26.52 4.49
N ASN A 864 0.01 -25.31 4.86
CA ASN A 864 0.90 -24.15 4.73
C ASN A 864 1.49 -23.85 6.11
N PHE A 865 2.79 -23.95 6.23
CA PHE A 865 3.53 -23.55 7.42
C PHE A 865 4.21 -22.21 7.16
N GLU A 866 4.00 -21.26 8.07
CA GLU A 866 4.68 -19.97 8.03
C GLU A 866 6.03 -20.09 8.70
N ILE A 867 7.07 -19.54 8.10
CA ILE A 867 8.43 -19.50 8.65
C ILE A 867 8.78 -18.05 8.95
N ALA A 868 8.96 -17.74 10.22
CA ALA A 868 9.42 -16.44 10.68
C ALA A 868 10.80 -16.58 11.32
N THR A 869 11.61 -15.54 11.25
CA THR A 869 12.90 -15.46 11.92
C THR A 869 12.91 -14.25 12.83
N ASP A 870 13.32 -14.43 14.08
CA ASP A 870 13.50 -13.34 15.03
C ASP A 870 14.80 -13.52 15.83
N TYR A 871 15.10 -12.51 16.67
CA TYR A 871 16.30 -12.50 17.47
C TYR A 871 15.96 -12.10 18.91
N ASP A 872 16.35 -12.93 19.86
CA ASP A 872 16.03 -12.74 21.27
C ASP A 872 17.25 -13.01 22.17
N GLY A 873 17.70 -12.02 22.91
CA GLY A 873 18.73 -12.15 23.95
C GLY A 873 20.05 -12.78 23.51
N GLY A 874 20.48 -12.64 22.25
CA GLY A 874 21.69 -13.24 21.69
C GLY A 874 21.46 -14.60 21.01
N ILE A 875 20.21 -15.05 20.91
CA ILE A 875 19.80 -16.28 20.25
C ILE A 875 18.99 -15.93 19.00
N ALA A 876 19.40 -16.43 17.86
CA ALA A 876 18.59 -16.38 16.65
C ALA A 876 17.55 -17.50 16.69
N ARG A 877 16.31 -17.19 16.32
CA ARG A 877 15.18 -18.13 16.35
C ARG A 877 14.54 -18.22 14.97
N MET A 878 14.28 -19.42 14.53
CA MET A 878 13.42 -19.69 13.38
C MET A 878 12.16 -20.38 13.87
N LEU A 879 11.02 -19.73 13.67
CA LEU A 879 9.71 -20.19 14.12
C LEU A 879 8.95 -20.76 12.93
N ILE A 880 8.47 -21.97 13.05
CA ILE A 880 7.60 -22.60 12.07
C ILE A 880 6.23 -22.76 12.73
N SER A 881 5.25 -22.01 12.27
CA SER A 881 3.88 -21.96 12.78
C SER A 881 2.88 -22.64 11.83
N GLY A 882 1.66 -22.82 12.30
CA GLY A 882 0.59 -23.49 11.54
C GLY A 882 0.19 -24.87 12.08
N PHE A 883 0.60 -25.18 13.33
CA PHE A 883 0.19 -26.41 14.03
C PHE A 883 -0.96 -26.11 15.00
N LEU A 884 -2.08 -26.79 14.85
CA LEU A 884 -3.29 -26.59 15.66
C LEU A 884 -3.26 -27.35 16.99
N SER A 885 -2.27 -28.20 17.19
CA SER A 885 -2.12 -29.00 18.41
C SER A 885 -0.66 -29.44 18.64
N TYR A 886 -0.37 -29.86 19.86
CA TYR A 886 0.91 -30.48 20.23
C TYR A 886 1.23 -31.71 19.36
N ASP A 887 0.21 -32.52 19.05
CA ASP A 887 0.37 -33.76 18.28
C ASP A 887 0.85 -33.45 16.84
N GLU A 888 0.32 -32.42 16.22
CA GLU A 888 0.74 -32.00 14.89
C GLU A 888 2.21 -31.53 14.89
N ALA A 889 2.58 -30.69 15.84
CA ALA A 889 3.94 -30.19 15.96
C ALA A 889 4.96 -31.32 16.23
N LEU A 890 4.59 -32.27 17.05
CA LEU A 890 5.45 -33.43 17.34
C LEU A 890 5.55 -34.41 16.17
N GLN A 891 4.45 -34.63 15.43
CA GLN A 891 4.49 -35.42 14.18
C GLN A 891 5.37 -34.75 13.11
N TYR A 892 5.31 -33.44 13.01
CA TYR A 892 6.20 -32.67 12.13
C TYR A 892 7.66 -32.85 12.53
N ALA A 893 7.97 -32.64 13.79
CA ALA A 893 9.31 -32.81 14.33
C ALA A 893 9.88 -34.21 14.07
N ARG A 894 9.08 -35.26 14.30
CA ARG A 894 9.50 -36.68 14.05
C ARG A 894 9.81 -36.93 12.57
N LYS A 895 8.99 -36.38 11.64
CA LYS A 895 9.24 -36.47 10.18
C LYS A 895 10.48 -35.69 9.75
N LEU A 896 10.68 -34.51 10.32
CA LEU A 896 11.83 -33.67 10.02
C LEU A 896 13.14 -34.33 10.48
N TYR A 897 13.14 -34.95 11.66
CA TYR A 897 14.32 -35.62 12.20
C TYR A 897 14.69 -36.93 11.48
N ALA A 898 13.73 -37.49 10.73
CA ALA A 898 13.97 -38.65 9.89
C ALA A 898 14.59 -38.32 8.53
N ASP A 899 14.63 -37.03 8.15
CA ASP A 899 15.18 -36.58 6.87
C ASP A 899 16.70 -36.37 6.97
N ALA A 900 17.48 -37.24 6.31
CA ALA A 900 18.93 -37.17 6.31
C ALA A 900 19.51 -35.91 5.64
N GLY A 901 18.74 -35.23 4.75
CA GLY A 901 19.22 -34.06 4.01
C GLY A 901 19.32 -32.79 4.87
N ILE A 902 18.54 -32.70 5.95
CA ILE A 902 18.48 -31.51 6.82
C ILE A 902 19.22 -31.78 8.15
N GLN A 903 19.41 -33.03 8.50
CA GLN A 903 19.93 -33.45 9.80
C GLN A 903 21.25 -32.76 10.17
N GLU A 904 22.14 -32.55 9.20
CA GLU A 904 23.45 -31.91 9.42
C GLU A 904 23.30 -30.44 9.85
N LEU A 905 22.34 -29.72 9.29
CA LEU A 905 22.05 -28.33 9.66
C LEU A 905 21.35 -28.20 11.01
N LEU A 906 20.52 -29.20 11.38
CA LEU A 906 19.80 -29.19 12.63
C LEU A 906 20.68 -29.55 13.85
N HIS A 907 21.87 -30.11 13.63
CA HIS A 907 22.78 -30.43 14.73
C HIS A 907 23.26 -29.20 15.52
N ALA A 908 23.39 -28.06 14.86
CA ALA A 908 23.79 -26.81 15.49
C ALA A 908 22.61 -26.03 16.08
N CYS A 909 21.37 -26.51 15.90
CA CYS A 909 20.15 -25.85 16.38
C CYS A 909 19.57 -26.61 17.60
N ARG A 910 19.15 -25.86 18.61
CA ARG A 910 18.28 -26.39 19.68
C ARG A 910 16.82 -26.37 19.17
N ARG A 911 16.17 -27.50 19.35
CA ARG A 911 14.84 -27.77 18.80
C ARG A 911 13.83 -27.72 19.94
N VAL A 912 12.82 -26.86 19.79
CA VAL A 912 11.82 -26.64 20.84
C VAL A 912 10.42 -26.74 20.21
N ILE A 913 9.52 -27.50 20.86
CA ILE A 913 8.10 -27.54 20.51
C ILE A 913 7.36 -26.78 21.60
N ILE A 914 6.75 -25.67 21.25
CA ILE A 914 6.21 -24.73 22.23
C ILE A 914 4.85 -24.19 21.79
N SER A 915 3.93 -23.99 22.74
CA SER A 915 2.67 -23.30 22.46
C SER A 915 2.89 -21.78 22.35
N GLU A 916 2.04 -21.08 21.60
CA GLU A 916 2.10 -19.61 21.48
C GLU A 916 2.04 -18.89 22.83
N ALA A 917 1.31 -19.45 23.80
CA ALA A 917 1.22 -18.91 25.14
C ALA A 917 2.56 -19.05 25.90
N ASN A 918 3.20 -20.24 25.83
CA ASN A 918 4.48 -20.49 26.49
C ASN A 918 5.63 -19.72 25.80
N LEU A 919 5.55 -19.48 24.50
CA LEU A 919 6.57 -18.73 23.77
C LEU A 919 6.76 -17.30 24.31
N LYS A 920 5.69 -16.67 24.78
CA LYS A 920 5.74 -15.32 25.39
C LYS A 920 6.49 -15.33 26.75
N LEU A 921 6.55 -16.45 27.41
CA LEU A 921 7.23 -16.63 28.69
C LEU A 921 8.69 -17.09 28.52
N LEU A 922 9.02 -17.66 27.35
CA LEU A 922 10.37 -18.10 27.02
C LEU A 922 11.29 -16.90 26.75
N GLY A 923 12.47 -16.89 27.37
CA GLY A 923 13.42 -15.77 27.28
C GLY A 923 13.09 -14.60 28.21
N THR A 924 11.88 -14.51 28.77
CA THR A 924 11.45 -13.44 29.67
C THR A 924 11.31 -13.90 31.11
N ARG A 925 10.72 -15.05 31.36
CA ARG A 925 10.42 -15.60 32.67
C ARG A 925 11.09 -16.97 32.92
N TYR A 926 11.21 -17.73 31.85
CA TYR A 926 11.83 -19.06 31.84
C TYR A 926 12.93 -19.09 30.80
N SER A 927 14.07 -19.71 31.15
CA SER A 927 15.16 -19.95 30.21
C SER A 927 14.83 -21.13 29.28
N TYR A 928 15.61 -21.29 28.23
CA TYR A 928 15.50 -22.45 27.34
C TYR A 928 15.75 -23.78 28.09
N ASN A 929 16.63 -23.77 29.09
CA ASN A 929 16.90 -24.95 29.93
C ASN A 929 15.71 -25.26 30.84
N ASP A 930 15.08 -24.25 31.42
CA ASP A 930 13.88 -24.45 32.27
C ASP A 930 12.72 -25.00 31.43
N TYR A 931 12.56 -24.52 30.19
CA TYR A 931 11.53 -25.03 29.30
C TYR A 931 11.80 -26.46 28.84
N GLU A 932 13.06 -26.86 28.62
CA GLU A 932 13.42 -28.22 28.25
C GLU A 932 13.11 -29.20 29.39
N LEU A 933 13.44 -28.86 30.64
CA LEU A 933 13.05 -29.64 31.81
C LEU A 933 11.52 -29.77 31.91
N PHE A 934 10.80 -28.68 31.75
CA PHE A 934 9.33 -28.70 31.72
C PHE A 934 8.79 -29.60 30.59
N PHE A 935 9.38 -29.48 29.39
CA PHE A 935 9.00 -30.31 28.25
C PHE A 935 9.24 -31.79 28.50
N GLU A 936 10.41 -32.18 29.05
CA GLU A 936 10.74 -33.55 29.35
C GLU A 936 9.84 -34.17 30.44
N GLU A 937 9.49 -33.39 31.46
CA GLU A 937 8.66 -33.86 32.56
C GLU A 937 7.17 -33.92 32.22
N GLN A 938 6.65 -32.93 31.49
CA GLN A 938 5.22 -32.75 31.34
C GLN A 938 4.68 -33.06 29.92
N LEU A 939 5.43 -32.74 28.87
CA LEU A 939 4.96 -32.90 27.48
C LEU A 939 5.54 -34.13 26.78
N ALA A 940 6.79 -34.46 26.96
CA ALA A 940 7.44 -35.60 26.30
C ALA A 940 6.83 -36.96 26.65
N PRO A 941 6.30 -37.23 27.89
CA PRO A 941 5.67 -38.48 28.22
C PRO A 941 4.30 -38.70 27.58
N ILE A 942 3.71 -37.68 26.97
CA ILE A 942 2.37 -37.76 26.40
C ILE A 942 2.38 -38.65 25.15
N GLN A 943 1.57 -39.68 25.14
CA GLN A 943 1.33 -40.48 23.92
C GLN A 943 0.45 -39.74 22.96
N ILE A 944 0.94 -39.56 21.71
CA ILE A 944 0.19 -38.91 20.63
C ILE A 944 -0.54 -39.96 19.79
N THR A 945 -1.54 -39.47 19.04
CA THR A 945 -2.28 -40.29 18.10
C THR A 945 -1.42 -40.76 16.92
N ASP A 946 -1.68 -41.99 16.44
CA ASP A 946 -1.03 -42.56 15.26
C ASP A 946 -1.67 -42.07 13.93
N GLU A 947 -2.76 -41.34 14.01
CA GLU A 947 -3.38 -40.72 12.84
C GLU A 947 -2.47 -39.68 12.18
N GLN A 948 -2.42 -39.64 10.85
CA GLN A 948 -1.57 -38.70 10.10
C GLN A 948 -2.23 -37.33 10.01
N LEU A 949 -2.21 -36.54 11.06
CA LEU A 949 -2.87 -35.25 11.19
C LEU A 949 -2.39 -34.24 10.14
N LEU A 950 -1.12 -34.25 9.77
CA LEU A 950 -0.55 -33.30 8.80
C LEU A 950 -0.95 -33.56 7.33
N THR A 951 -1.74 -34.59 7.07
CA THR A 951 -2.32 -34.86 5.74
C THR A 951 -3.73 -34.30 5.57
N ILE A 952 -4.29 -33.76 6.64
CA ILE A 952 -5.62 -33.16 6.69
C ILE A 952 -5.48 -31.62 6.53
N PRO A 953 -6.33 -30.93 5.74
CA PRO A 953 -6.30 -29.46 5.66
C PRO A 953 -6.52 -28.79 7.03
N ALA A 954 -5.86 -27.68 7.29
CA ALA A 954 -5.92 -26.99 8.57
C ALA A 954 -7.28 -26.35 8.90
N THR A 955 -8.12 -26.10 7.93
CA THR A 955 -9.48 -25.56 8.09
C THR A 955 -10.51 -26.56 7.64
N ILE A 956 -11.15 -27.23 8.61
CA ILE A 956 -12.53 -27.68 8.45
C ILE A 956 -13.34 -26.47 8.92
N GLU A 957 -13.85 -25.65 7.98
CA GLU A 957 -14.96 -24.76 8.30
C GLU A 957 -16.09 -25.65 8.81
N GLN A 958 -16.38 -25.58 10.12
CA GLN A 958 -17.64 -26.09 10.65
C GLN A 958 -18.71 -25.21 10.02
N ARG A 959 -19.29 -25.65 8.90
CA ARG A 959 -20.55 -25.10 8.40
C ARG A 959 -21.58 -25.34 9.48
N ASP A 960 -22.25 -24.26 9.89
CA ASP A 960 -23.38 -24.36 10.79
C ASP A 960 -24.43 -25.34 10.17
N PRO A 961 -25.01 -26.23 10.95
CA PRO A 961 -26.01 -27.21 10.44
C PRO A 961 -27.26 -26.55 9.84
N GLU A 962 -27.45 -25.25 10.01
CA GLU A 962 -28.56 -24.49 9.39
C GLU A 962 -28.28 -24.09 7.94
N GLU A 963 -27.01 -24.09 7.46
CA GLU A 963 -26.67 -23.82 6.06
C GLU A 963 -26.79 -25.08 5.17
N GLU A 964 -26.59 -26.30 5.71
CA GLU A 964 -26.77 -27.54 4.94
C GLU A 964 -28.23 -27.80 4.59
N ALA A 965 -29.18 -27.30 5.39
CA ALA A 965 -30.61 -27.46 5.13
C ALA A 965 -31.13 -26.50 4.04
N SER A 966 -30.40 -25.49 3.63
CA SER A 966 -30.81 -24.54 2.59
C SER A 966 -30.26 -24.84 1.20
N GLU A 967 -29.21 -25.66 1.07
CA GLU A 967 -28.63 -26.06 -0.23
C GLU A 967 -29.24 -27.36 -0.82
N GLU A 968 -29.87 -28.23 0.00
CA GLU A 968 -30.55 -29.42 -0.53
C GLU A 968 -31.94 -29.16 -1.12
N GLY A 969 -32.44 -27.92 -1.05
CA GLY A 969 -33.80 -27.54 -1.49
C GLY A 969 -33.91 -26.98 -2.91
N GLU A 970 -32.84 -26.74 -3.65
CA GLU A 970 -32.87 -26.03 -4.96
C GLU A 970 -32.46 -26.87 -6.19
N GLU A 971 -32.25 -28.17 -6.10
CA GLU A 971 -31.87 -29.03 -7.25
C GLU A 971 -32.99 -29.87 -7.88
N GLU A 972 -34.22 -29.68 -7.54
CA GLU A 972 -35.33 -30.33 -8.29
C GLU A 972 -36.22 -29.33 -9.02
N GLY A 973 -35.97 -29.18 -10.31
CA GLY A 973 -37.00 -28.69 -11.23
C GLY A 973 -36.53 -27.74 -12.31
N ASN A 974 -36.02 -28.30 -13.41
CA ASN A 974 -36.48 -27.89 -14.74
C ASN A 974 -35.84 -28.75 -15.87
N ASP A 975 -36.48 -29.85 -16.16
CA ASP A 975 -36.40 -30.52 -17.44
C ASP A 975 -37.40 -29.87 -18.40
N GLY A 976 -36.90 -29.13 -19.35
CA GLY A 976 -37.62 -28.57 -20.48
C GLY A 976 -36.95 -28.97 -21.80
N ASN A 977 -37.42 -30.04 -22.33
CA ASN A 977 -37.18 -30.64 -23.63
C ASN A 977 -37.51 -29.70 -24.79
N GLU A 978 -36.55 -29.52 -25.75
CA GLU A 978 -36.91 -29.29 -27.16
C GLU A 978 -35.83 -29.85 -28.10
N SER A 979 -36.26 -30.79 -28.87
CA SER A 979 -35.61 -31.49 -29.96
C SER A 979 -35.65 -30.67 -31.27
N ILE A 980 -34.54 -30.60 -32.03
CA ILE A 980 -34.56 -30.53 -33.50
C ILE A 980 -33.27 -31.19 -34.04
N GLY A 981 -33.37 -32.24 -34.72
CA GLY A 981 -33.32 -32.80 -36.00
C GLY A 981 -32.01 -32.59 -36.78
N GLY A 982 -31.44 -33.76 -37.17
CA GLY A 982 -30.17 -34.03 -37.73
C GLY A 982 -29.89 -33.42 -39.14
N ASN A 983 -28.58 -33.41 -39.48
CA ASN A 983 -28.19 -33.98 -40.80
C ASN A 983 -26.68 -34.32 -40.87
N GLN A 984 -26.43 -35.21 -41.80
CA GLN A 984 -25.35 -36.11 -42.12
C GLN A 984 -23.96 -35.53 -42.46
N ASP A 985 -22.99 -36.35 -42.14
CA ASP A 985 -21.67 -36.64 -42.73
C ASP A 985 -21.01 -35.63 -43.69
N ALA A 986 -19.87 -35.10 -43.21
CA ALA A 986 -18.70 -34.76 -44.04
C ALA A 986 -17.40 -34.88 -43.22
N PRO A 987 -16.24 -35.22 -43.80
CA PRO A 987 -15.03 -35.53 -43.10
C PRO A 987 -14.42 -34.27 -42.53
N ILE A 988 -13.96 -34.36 -41.25
CA ILE A 988 -13.33 -33.26 -40.51
C ILE A 988 -11.92 -33.08 -41.02
N GLU A 989 -11.72 -32.18 -41.97
CA GLU A 989 -10.45 -31.53 -42.21
C GLU A 989 -10.18 -30.51 -41.07
N ASP A 990 -8.94 -30.50 -40.64
CA ASP A 990 -8.40 -29.58 -39.65
C ASP A 990 -8.50 -28.10 -40.11
N GLY A 991 -9.65 -27.49 -39.93
CA GLY A 991 -9.87 -26.13 -40.41
C GLY A 991 -11.19 -25.50 -39.99
N PHE A 992 -11.37 -25.31 -38.69
CA PHE A 992 -12.37 -24.35 -38.22
C PHE A 992 -11.69 -23.39 -37.22
N ASP A 993 -11.12 -22.33 -37.78
CA ASP A 993 -10.78 -21.08 -37.13
C ASP A 993 -12.09 -20.32 -36.85
N PHE A 994 -12.84 -20.74 -35.84
CA PHE A 994 -13.80 -19.90 -35.14
C PHE A 994 -13.18 -19.63 -33.76
N ASP A 995 -12.88 -18.36 -33.42
CA ASP A 995 -12.56 -17.84 -32.10
C ASP A 995 -11.19 -17.20 -31.89
N GLU A 996 -10.33 -17.01 -32.91
CA GLU A 996 -9.17 -16.11 -32.66
C GLU A 996 -9.59 -14.64 -32.57
N ASP A 997 -10.78 -14.28 -33.07
CA ASP A 997 -11.24 -12.88 -33.09
C ASP A 997 -11.99 -12.43 -31.82
N PHE A 998 -12.36 -13.36 -30.94
CA PHE A 998 -13.12 -13.05 -29.72
C PHE A 998 -12.24 -12.79 -28.49
N TYR A 999 -10.94 -13.17 -28.55
CA TYR A 999 -10.02 -13.14 -27.40
C TYR A 999 -8.83 -12.19 -27.57
N ARG A 1000 -8.84 -11.34 -28.56
CA ARG A 1000 -7.83 -10.30 -28.74
C ARG A 1000 -8.26 -8.95 -28.23
#